data_9402be45c25459fd41d47e7e345759eb
#
_entry.id   9402be45c25459fd41d47e7e345759eb
#
_cell.length_a   1.000
_cell.length_b   1.000
_cell.length_c   1.000
_cell.angle_alpha   90.00
_cell.angle_beta   90.00
_cell.angle_gamma   90.00
#
_symmetry.space_group_name_H-M   'P 1'
#
loop_
_entity.id
_entity.type
_entity.pdbx_description
1 polymer ?
#
loop_
_entity_poly.entity_id
_entity_poly.type
_entity_poly.pdbx_seq_one_letter_code
_entity_poly.pdbx_strand_id
1 'polypeptide(L)'
;MSMPIVRTLTDWFDRLKRDIDLHDLADRLGLQRQGGNGNYHSPHHTDKSASVSIFNDGRAWKDWSGSEAGGSCIDLMQFCLPELSTPLEAAKQLGQWYGIPIPSKSPDSRVMAVQEPRSKADYIAERCLADTQPAVDYLIGRGISEAVAARAAAERVVGWNTWASDKVPAGQARYGGPAAAFIVREPASGRVVAVDLRYADPELNGGIKTQCQGEKQGYGWTSDVKRLRRAHTVYIVESPVNALSVECGHFPEGIAAFALRGIGNIPHIDWSWLRGKRVLIALDHADAVNERTGQRPGLAAAWQLSEILTAQDISSMLVDMQDWEEGEDINNVLKQHGADELTRRLKVLEPWLIPGMPGNIGERSEGTRRIFLPGHDFGVYWRYRVTEDFTRYVVKYRDNPDDDGQEGDRSEELGDLCAFRVVGFSRLHIQGHVATINGTPDTQPEEVYGVSAQVARDRATLRRDVIDSKQIYNQEWWRNAFGHIWKPSEFARMVNILERTADLGARNVVNFIGLAWRAGELTALEGKDCYFIEPQKQCLYHNMAFPRGSRADAAIVIAAYQETFSNNAATIGLVWALGAHLKMVLGFYPHFQMQAQKGAGKSQLLDRMQSTIAFQMLSAQMLKTDHRRRASVSYTTHPVGWDEFSKLPKAVLSDIDGLLQSTYRTEFTRVGASLVPYLMCAPVLLAGEEVDVESLQSKICRTSLSVDKQGPLLARDLPQFPVWEWIQFLATQPAARVLELHAKCQARCAKRCRADERDATARRMLENYAAVLVAWVLLAEFAGIEATQGSFAEDLMAEMNAHIVDTNGTRLPWVWIMEIVLSEIEAQRFAYPYTWDKVLTDDGEDVALFVRPNHIMDHISTAPHLRVKFDALPIKTGRIFKQQLMQSGVVASYDGKPLENVDKIIRGSRAQRMTAISLAKLEALGLYATPDLGPPG
;
A
#
# COMPACT_ATOMS: atom_id res chain seq x y z
N MET A 1 37.79 -13.69 -38.50
CA MET A 1 37.77 -12.88 -37.27
C MET A 1 36.57 -13.32 -36.44
N SER A 2 36.84 -14.01 -35.33
CA SER A 2 35.78 -14.47 -34.43
C SER A 2 35.16 -13.29 -33.71
N MET A 3 33.84 -13.10 -33.79
CA MET A 3 33.12 -12.07 -33.03
C MET A 3 33.33 -12.30 -31.53
N PRO A 4 33.56 -11.27 -30.75
CA PRO A 4 33.70 -11.40 -29.30
C PRO A 4 32.36 -11.81 -28.70
N ILE A 5 32.40 -12.86 -27.86
CA ILE A 5 31.22 -13.39 -27.18
C ILE A 5 30.79 -12.41 -26.09
N VAL A 6 29.60 -11.84 -26.23
CA VAL A 6 28.97 -10.94 -25.24
C VAL A 6 28.53 -11.77 -24.02
N ARG A 7 29.17 -11.59 -22.87
CA ARG A 7 28.94 -12.41 -21.66
C ARG A 7 28.23 -11.66 -20.51
N THR A 8 28.30 -10.34 -20.48
CA THR A 8 27.71 -9.50 -19.45
C THR A 8 26.76 -8.44 -20.01
N LEU A 9 25.91 -7.87 -19.18
CA LEU A 9 25.11 -6.71 -19.58
C LEU A 9 25.99 -5.53 -19.98
N THR A 10 27.10 -5.33 -19.31
CA THR A 10 28.08 -4.27 -19.64
C THR A 10 28.69 -4.50 -21.02
N ASP A 11 29.17 -5.71 -21.32
CA ASP A 11 29.66 -6.04 -22.65
C ASP A 11 28.63 -5.87 -23.75
N TRP A 12 27.34 -6.10 -23.40
CA TRP A 12 26.25 -5.93 -24.34
C TRP A 12 25.97 -4.45 -24.59
N PHE A 13 25.97 -3.60 -23.54
CA PHE A 13 25.87 -2.15 -23.67
C PHE A 13 27.02 -1.58 -24.50
N ASP A 14 28.26 -2.02 -24.25
CA ASP A 14 29.42 -1.57 -24.97
C ASP A 14 29.41 -2.03 -26.43
N ARG A 15 28.84 -3.21 -26.69
CA ARG A 15 28.61 -3.70 -28.03
C ARG A 15 27.58 -2.85 -28.78
N LEU A 16 26.46 -2.50 -28.17
CA LEU A 16 25.48 -1.62 -28.79
C LEU A 16 26.08 -0.27 -29.16
N LYS A 17 26.86 0.35 -28.25
CA LYS A 17 27.54 1.63 -28.50
C LYS A 17 28.60 1.54 -29.62
N ARG A 18 29.24 0.41 -29.75
CA ARG A 18 30.31 0.19 -30.77
C ARG A 18 29.74 -0.19 -32.14
N ASP A 19 28.71 -1.05 -32.17
CA ASP A 19 28.26 -1.69 -33.42
C ASP A 19 27.16 -0.87 -34.12
N ILE A 20 26.40 0.00 -33.38
CA ILE A 20 25.31 0.81 -33.94
C ILE A 20 25.84 2.15 -34.47
N ASP A 21 25.62 2.43 -35.72
CA ASP A 21 25.87 3.72 -36.34
C ASP A 21 24.74 4.72 -36.04
N LEU A 22 25.13 5.91 -35.55
CA LEU A 22 24.14 6.91 -35.15
C LEU A 22 23.43 7.58 -36.35
N HIS A 23 24.03 7.56 -37.53
CA HIS A 23 23.34 8.07 -38.73
C HIS A 23 22.19 7.12 -39.12
N ASP A 24 22.44 5.81 -39.12
CA ASP A 24 21.40 4.81 -39.36
C ASP A 24 20.31 4.86 -38.29
N LEU A 25 20.70 5.03 -37.03
CA LEU A 25 19.76 5.16 -35.93
C LEU A 25 18.91 6.45 -36.06
N ALA A 26 19.51 7.59 -36.38
CA ALA A 26 18.80 8.86 -36.57
C ALA A 26 17.77 8.77 -37.73
N ASP A 27 18.15 8.12 -38.82
CA ASP A 27 17.26 7.88 -39.96
C ASP A 27 16.07 6.94 -39.56
N ARG A 28 16.32 5.90 -38.78
CA ARG A 28 15.28 5.00 -38.23
C ARG A 28 14.34 5.70 -37.25
N LEU A 29 14.86 6.64 -36.47
CA LEU A 29 14.08 7.47 -35.56
C LEU A 29 13.30 8.57 -36.27
N GLY A 30 13.46 8.71 -37.59
CA GLY A 30 12.74 9.69 -38.41
C GLY A 30 13.25 11.13 -38.30
N LEU A 31 14.49 11.33 -37.82
CA LEU A 31 15.12 12.64 -37.77
C LEU A 31 15.40 13.16 -39.18
N GLN A 32 15.01 14.41 -39.44
CA GLN A 32 15.19 15.04 -40.77
C GLN A 32 16.63 15.54 -40.90
N ARG A 33 17.33 15.08 -41.93
CA ARG A 33 18.71 15.48 -42.23
C ARG A 33 18.75 16.76 -43.04
N GLN A 34 19.61 17.73 -42.64
CA GLN A 34 19.82 18.97 -43.38
C GLN A 34 21.08 18.86 -44.25
N GLY A 35 20.89 18.73 -45.59
CA GLY A 35 21.98 18.72 -46.55
C GLY A 35 22.99 17.60 -46.43
N GLY A 36 24.19 17.75 -47.00
CA GLY A 36 25.24 16.73 -47.00
C GLY A 36 26.12 16.64 -45.74
N ASN A 37 25.91 17.56 -44.76
CA ASN A 37 26.85 17.73 -43.65
C ASN A 37 26.60 16.86 -42.41
N GLY A 38 25.68 15.90 -42.45
CA GLY A 38 25.44 14.96 -41.34
C GLY A 38 24.76 15.53 -40.09
N ASN A 39 24.15 16.71 -40.17
CA ASN A 39 23.38 17.32 -39.09
C ASN A 39 21.89 17.04 -39.27
N TYR A 40 21.15 16.90 -38.16
CA TYR A 40 19.74 16.57 -38.13
C TYR A 40 18.95 17.64 -37.35
N HIS A 41 17.67 17.80 -37.69
CA HIS A 41 16.76 18.66 -36.92
C HIS A 41 16.35 17.97 -35.62
N SER A 42 16.23 18.75 -34.54
CA SER A 42 15.78 18.24 -33.25
C SER A 42 14.31 17.79 -33.32
N PRO A 43 13.93 16.67 -32.66
CA PRO A 43 12.54 16.23 -32.59
C PRO A 43 11.70 17.04 -31.61
N HIS A 44 12.31 17.86 -30.74
CA HIS A 44 11.64 18.57 -29.66
C HIS A 44 11.30 20.03 -29.95
N HIS A 45 11.83 20.61 -31.03
CA HIS A 45 11.51 22.00 -31.42
C HIS A 45 11.73 22.21 -32.92
N THR A 46 11.12 23.26 -33.46
CA THR A 46 11.24 23.60 -34.87
C THR A 46 12.50 24.42 -35.11
N ASP A 47 13.52 23.80 -35.66
CA ASP A 47 14.79 24.43 -36.00
C ASP A 47 14.76 25.07 -37.40
N LYS A 48 15.29 26.29 -37.54
CA LYS A 48 15.59 26.85 -38.84
C LYS A 48 16.86 26.27 -39.48
N SER A 49 17.78 25.77 -38.64
CA SER A 49 18.99 25.06 -39.03
C SER A 49 19.16 23.85 -38.11
N ALA A 50 19.62 22.73 -38.65
CA ALA A 50 19.75 21.48 -37.91
C ALA A 50 20.69 21.64 -36.70
N SER A 51 20.18 21.36 -35.50
CA SER A 51 20.90 21.53 -34.22
C SER A 51 21.57 20.25 -33.70
N VAL A 52 21.17 19.08 -34.18
CA VAL A 52 21.71 17.80 -33.73
C VAL A 52 22.85 17.38 -34.67
N SER A 53 24.08 17.30 -34.13
CA SER A 53 25.26 16.86 -34.87
C SER A 53 25.71 15.48 -34.43
N ILE A 54 26.03 14.61 -35.41
CA ILE A 54 26.64 13.30 -35.20
C ILE A 54 28.11 13.39 -35.63
N PHE A 55 29.01 12.94 -34.79
CA PHE A 55 30.45 13.00 -34.97
C PHE A 55 31.14 11.76 -34.42
N ASN A 56 32.44 11.71 -34.45
CA ASN A 56 33.25 10.58 -33.97
C ASN A 56 32.93 9.28 -34.71
N ASP A 57 32.97 9.33 -36.07
CA ASP A 57 32.63 8.24 -36.96
C ASP A 57 31.24 7.58 -36.68
N GLY A 58 30.25 8.42 -36.40
CA GLY A 58 28.90 7.93 -36.14
C GLY A 58 28.72 7.30 -34.77
N ARG A 59 29.54 7.63 -33.75
CA ARG A 59 29.52 7.02 -32.43
C ARG A 59 29.14 7.98 -31.32
N ALA A 60 29.08 9.28 -31.58
CA ALA A 60 28.69 10.31 -30.62
C ALA A 60 27.80 11.35 -31.29
N TRP A 61 26.92 11.93 -30.51
CA TRP A 61 26.04 13.00 -30.97
C TRP A 61 25.89 14.08 -29.91
N LYS A 62 25.47 15.29 -30.34
CA LYS A 62 25.13 16.39 -29.44
C LYS A 62 24.11 17.31 -30.08
N ASP A 63 23.13 17.76 -29.26
CA ASP A 63 22.22 18.84 -29.58
C ASP A 63 22.82 20.21 -29.15
N TRP A 64 22.95 21.14 -30.10
CA TRP A 64 23.50 22.47 -29.87
C TRP A 64 22.43 23.54 -29.65
N SER A 65 21.15 23.15 -29.52
CA SER A 65 20.04 24.08 -29.29
C SER A 65 19.95 24.64 -27.88
N GLY A 66 20.87 24.26 -26.99
CA GLY A 66 20.87 24.65 -25.57
C GLY A 66 20.29 23.62 -24.60
N SER A 67 19.89 22.44 -25.11
CA SER A 67 19.39 21.31 -24.29
C SER A 67 20.49 20.59 -23.51
N GLU A 68 21.77 20.82 -23.87
CA GLU A 68 22.97 20.07 -23.41
C GLU A 68 22.90 18.56 -23.66
N ALA A 69 21.88 18.07 -24.37
CA ALA A 69 21.69 16.65 -24.65
C ALA A 69 22.76 16.14 -25.62
N GLY A 70 23.24 14.93 -25.38
CA GLY A 70 24.25 14.28 -26.19
C GLY A 70 24.71 12.96 -25.60
N GLY A 71 25.50 12.18 -26.34
CA GLY A 71 26.02 10.91 -25.85
C GLY A 71 26.12 9.82 -26.88
N SER A 72 25.71 8.61 -26.56
CA SER A 72 25.76 7.39 -27.37
C SER A 72 24.45 7.09 -28.09
N CYS A 73 24.35 5.94 -28.74
CA CYS A 73 23.09 5.47 -29.36
C CYS A 73 21.95 5.29 -28.34
N ILE A 74 22.27 4.96 -27.09
CA ILE A 74 21.27 4.79 -26.02
C ILE A 74 20.69 6.13 -25.66
N ASP A 75 21.55 7.15 -25.52
CA ASP A 75 21.13 8.52 -25.19
C ASP A 75 20.33 9.15 -26.34
N LEU A 76 20.67 8.88 -27.61
CA LEU A 76 19.89 9.35 -28.75
C LEU A 76 18.51 8.69 -28.80
N MET A 77 18.44 7.41 -28.49
CA MET A 77 17.16 6.69 -28.42
C MET A 77 16.23 7.29 -27.37
N GLN A 78 16.73 7.58 -26.16
CA GLN A 78 15.95 8.23 -25.09
C GLN A 78 15.59 9.68 -25.42
N PHE A 79 16.48 10.40 -26.10
CA PHE A 79 16.21 11.77 -26.54
C PHE A 79 15.08 11.82 -27.56
N CYS A 80 14.98 10.87 -28.48
CA CYS A 80 13.93 10.84 -29.51
C CYS A 80 12.64 10.17 -29.02
N LEU A 81 12.72 9.25 -28.05
CA LEU A 81 11.59 8.46 -27.55
C LEU A 81 11.53 8.60 -26.00
N PRO A 82 10.92 9.69 -25.49
CA PRO A 82 10.87 9.98 -24.04
C PRO A 82 10.12 8.93 -23.22
N GLU A 83 9.30 8.10 -23.86
CA GLU A 83 8.64 6.95 -23.22
C GLU A 83 9.61 5.87 -22.75
N LEU A 84 10.83 5.80 -23.31
CA LEU A 84 11.89 4.89 -22.86
C LEU A 84 12.66 5.52 -21.70
N SER A 85 12.10 5.43 -20.50
CA SER A 85 12.54 6.18 -19.32
C SER A 85 13.90 5.74 -18.76
N THR A 86 14.31 4.49 -19.05
CA THR A 86 15.59 3.95 -18.56
C THR A 86 16.56 3.58 -19.68
N PRO A 87 17.88 3.72 -19.46
CA PRO A 87 18.90 3.27 -20.43
C PRO A 87 18.79 1.79 -20.80
N LEU A 88 18.28 0.96 -19.89
CA LEU A 88 18.09 -0.47 -20.14
C LEU A 88 16.93 -0.73 -21.12
N GLU A 89 15.85 0.02 -21.04
CA GLU A 89 14.72 -0.06 -21.98
C GLU A 89 15.15 0.38 -23.39
N ALA A 90 15.83 1.52 -23.47
CA ALA A 90 16.39 2.01 -24.73
C ALA A 90 17.37 1.00 -25.35
N ALA A 91 18.26 0.41 -24.55
CA ALA A 91 19.19 -0.63 -25.00
C ALA A 91 18.48 -1.92 -25.45
N LYS A 92 17.42 -2.34 -24.78
CA LYS A 92 16.59 -3.49 -25.20
C LYS A 92 15.95 -3.25 -26.56
N GLN A 93 15.40 -2.07 -26.77
CA GLN A 93 14.79 -1.70 -28.05
C GLN A 93 15.84 -1.65 -29.17
N LEU A 94 17.01 -1.07 -28.91
CA LEU A 94 18.15 -1.08 -29.83
C LEU A 94 18.61 -2.50 -30.16
N GLY A 95 18.74 -3.36 -29.11
CA GLY A 95 19.09 -4.76 -29.29
C GLY A 95 18.12 -5.52 -30.19
N GLN A 96 16.83 -5.23 -30.07
CA GLN A 96 15.79 -5.79 -30.93
C GLN A 96 15.88 -5.26 -32.38
N TRP A 97 16.08 -3.95 -32.54
CA TRP A 97 16.15 -3.32 -33.87
C TRP A 97 17.37 -3.71 -34.66
N TYR A 98 18.51 -3.94 -33.99
CA TYR A 98 19.78 -4.26 -34.63
C TYR A 98 20.19 -5.73 -34.51
N GLY A 99 19.30 -6.59 -34.00
CA GLY A 99 19.57 -8.04 -33.91
C GLY A 99 20.69 -8.37 -32.91
N ILE A 100 20.92 -7.57 -31.89
CA ILE A 100 21.94 -7.77 -30.86
C ILE A 100 21.23 -8.27 -29.59
N PRO A 101 21.07 -9.60 -29.42
CA PRO A 101 20.26 -10.14 -28.32
C PRO A 101 20.92 -9.93 -26.96
N ILE A 102 20.08 -9.76 -25.93
CA ILE A 102 20.52 -9.74 -24.54
C ILE A 102 21.12 -11.08 -24.17
N PRO A 103 22.26 -11.13 -23.46
CA PRO A 103 22.86 -12.38 -23.00
C PRO A 103 21.87 -13.13 -22.10
N SER A 104 21.42 -14.31 -22.49
CA SER A 104 20.54 -15.17 -21.70
C SER A 104 21.32 -15.79 -20.55
N LYS A 105 20.79 -15.75 -19.34
CA LYS A 105 21.25 -16.57 -18.22
C LYS A 105 20.90 -18.03 -18.53
N SER A 106 21.84 -18.83 -19.01
CA SER A 106 21.70 -20.30 -19.03
C SER A 106 21.86 -20.86 -17.61
N PRO A 107 20.96 -21.73 -17.14
CA PRO A 107 21.17 -22.47 -15.91
C PRO A 107 21.88 -23.77 -16.25
N ASP A 108 23.17 -23.77 -16.44
CA ASP A 108 24.07 -24.93 -16.25
C ASP A 108 25.45 -24.61 -16.83
N SER A 109 26.38 -24.29 -15.97
CA SER A 109 27.74 -24.77 -16.05
C SER A 109 28.49 -24.38 -14.78
N ARG A 110 29.01 -25.37 -14.10
CA ARG A 110 30.10 -25.19 -13.15
C ARG A 110 31.26 -24.55 -13.93
N VAL A 111 31.30 -23.22 -13.96
CA VAL A 111 32.42 -22.47 -14.49
C VAL A 111 33.29 -22.08 -13.32
N MET A 112 34.52 -22.55 -13.32
CA MET A 112 35.62 -22.01 -12.51
C MET A 112 35.56 -20.49 -12.55
N ALA A 113 35.56 -19.85 -11.38
CA ALA A 113 35.57 -18.41 -11.22
C ALA A 113 36.73 -17.81 -12.07
N VAL A 114 36.37 -17.14 -13.16
CA VAL A 114 37.28 -16.22 -13.81
C VAL A 114 37.36 -15.02 -12.86
N GLN A 115 38.51 -14.82 -12.23
CA GLN A 115 38.78 -13.66 -11.39
C GLN A 115 38.60 -12.40 -12.25
N GLU A 116 37.59 -11.59 -11.91
CA GLU A 116 37.51 -10.22 -12.42
C GLU A 116 38.85 -9.51 -12.14
N PRO A 117 39.30 -8.61 -13.03
CA PRO A 117 40.54 -7.88 -12.77
C PRO A 117 40.39 -7.17 -11.43
N ARG A 118 41.25 -7.48 -10.48
CA ARG A 118 41.25 -6.94 -9.11
C ARG A 118 41.27 -5.43 -9.17
N SER A 119 40.30 -4.79 -8.51
CA SER A 119 40.29 -3.33 -8.39
C SER A 119 41.47 -2.87 -7.53
N LYS A 120 41.88 -1.61 -7.68
CA LYS A 120 42.90 -1.01 -6.81
C LYS A 120 42.48 -1.10 -5.33
N ALA A 121 41.18 -0.96 -5.04
CA ALA A 121 40.64 -1.08 -3.69
C ALA A 121 40.75 -2.49 -3.13
N ASP A 122 40.48 -3.54 -3.94
CA ASP A 122 40.68 -4.94 -3.56
C ASP A 122 42.13 -5.23 -3.20
N TYR A 123 43.09 -4.76 -4.02
CA TYR A 123 44.49 -4.94 -3.76
C TYR A 123 44.94 -4.31 -2.45
N ILE A 124 44.53 -3.06 -2.20
CA ILE A 124 44.86 -2.36 -0.95
C ILE A 124 44.20 -3.03 0.24
N ALA A 125 42.92 -3.44 0.12
CA ALA A 125 42.21 -4.16 1.17
C ALA A 125 42.90 -5.46 1.57
N GLU A 126 43.30 -6.29 0.59
CA GLU A 126 44.01 -7.55 0.87
C GLU A 126 45.31 -7.32 1.63
N ARG A 127 46.07 -6.31 1.24
CA ARG A 127 47.35 -5.97 1.93
C ARG A 127 47.08 -5.48 3.35
N CYS A 128 46.09 -4.62 3.55
CA CYS A 128 45.74 -4.14 4.89
C CYS A 128 45.15 -5.26 5.78
N LEU A 129 44.50 -6.26 5.21
CA LEU A 129 43.94 -7.40 5.92
C LEU A 129 44.90 -8.55 6.16
N ALA A 130 46.15 -8.44 5.67
CA ALA A 130 47.17 -9.46 5.87
C ALA A 130 47.63 -9.53 7.35
N ASP A 131 47.66 -8.39 8.03
CA ASP A 131 47.95 -8.27 9.45
C ASP A 131 46.99 -7.25 10.06
N THR A 132 46.03 -7.72 10.83
CA THR A 132 45.00 -6.90 11.47
C THR A 132 45.30 -6.51 12.90
N GLN A 133 46.29 -7.14 13.54
CA GLN A 133 46.57 -6.88 14.97
C GLN A 133 46.94 -5.41 15.23
N PRO A 134 47.78 -4.74 14.42
CA PRO A 134 48.09 -3.33 14.68
C PRO A 134 46.87 -2.41 14.57
N ALA A 135 45.86 -2.78 13.75
CA ALA A 135 44.61 -2.05 13.69
C ALA A 135 43.78 -2.24 14.96
N VAL A 136 43.76 -3.48 15.49
CA VAL A 136 43.09 -3.77 16.78
C VAL A 136 43.73 -2.94 17.90
N ASP A 137 45.07 -2.95 17.96
CA ASP A 137 45.80 -2.17 18.97
C ASP A 137 45.55 -0.68 18.85
N TYR A 138 45.51 -0.15 17.62
CA TYR A 138 45.16 1.23 17.34
C TYR A 138 43.75 1.57 17.83
N LEU A 139 42.76 0.71 17.57
CA LEU A 139 41.39 0.93 17.97
C LEU A 139 41.24 0.87 19.48
N ILE A 140 41.95 -0.06 20.16
CA ILE A 140 42.01 -0.10 21.64
C ILE A 140 42.59 1.21 22.18
N GLY A 141 43.67 1.72 21.58
CA GLY A 141 44.22 3.03 21.90
C GLY A 141 43.25 4.21 21.71
N ARG A 142 42.24 4.02 20.90
CA ARG A 142 41.12 4.96 20.67
C ARG A 142 39.94 4.75 21.65
N GLY A 143 40.05 3.84 22.59
CA GLY A 143 39.00 3.53 23.57
C GLY A 143 37.96 2.50 23.10
N ILE A 144 38.11 1.93 21.91
CA ILE A 144 37.26 0.83 21.46
C ILE A 144 37.58 -0.43 22.27
N SER A 145 36.55 -1.12 22.76
CA SER A 145 36.76 -2.35 23.53
C SER A 145 37.42 -3.43 22.67
N GLU A 146 38.29 -4.26 23.30
CA GLU A 146 38.98 -5.37 22.65
C GLU A 146 38.00 -6.28 21.90
N ALA A 147 36.86 -6.61 22.50
CA ALA A 147 35.83 -7.45 21.88
C ALA A 147 35.26 -6.86 20.59
N VAL A 148 35.04 -5.55 20.56
CA VAL A 148 34.52 -4.86 19.36
C VAL A 148 35.62 -4.76 18.28
N ALA A 149 36.84 -4.40 18.65
CA ALA A 149 37.95 -4.28 17.74
C ALA A 149 38.32 -5.65 17.12
N ALA A 150 38.42 -6.71 17.92
CA ALA A 150 38.70 -8.06 17.44
C ALA A 150 37.57 -8.61 16.52
N ARG A 151 36.31 -8.34 16.85
CA ARG A 151 35.18 -8.69 15.98
C ARG A 151 35.26 -7.98 14.63
N ALA A 152 35.56 -6.69 14.58
CA ALA A 152 35.70 -5.93 13.33
C ALA A 152 36.86 -6.47 12.46
N ALA A 153 37.96 -6.89 13.10
CA ALA A 153 39.08 -7.56 12.41
C ALA A 153 38.65 -8.94 11.88
N ALA A 154 37.92 -9.75 12.68
CA ALA A 154 37.44 -11.07 12.29
C ALA A 154 36.46 -11.00 11.10
N GLU A 155 35.58 -9.99 11.06
CA GLU A 155 34.67 -9.70 9.93
C GLU A 155 35.40 -9.12 8.72
N ARG A 156 36.74 -8.93 8.80
CA ARG A 156 37.58 -8.42 7.73
C ARG A 156 37.12 -7.03 7.21
N VAL A 157 36.65 -6.18 8.08
CA VAL A 157 36.24 -4.80 7.77
C VAL A 157 37.21 -3.77 8.30
N VAL A 158 38.20 -4.19 9.08
CA VAL A 158 39.29 -3.36 9.59
C VAL A 158 40.63 -4.05 9.35
N GLY A 159 41.65 -3.30 8.93
CA GLY A 159 43.00 -3.79 8.70
C GLY A 159 44.04 -2.70 8.93
N TRP A 160 45.31 -2.97 8.63
CA TRP A 160 46.38 -2.04 8.88
C TRP A 160 47.18 -1.73 7.59
N ASN A 161 47.34 -0.45 7.26
CA ASN A 161 48.21 -0.02 6.17
C ASN A 161 49.61 0.25 6.69
N THR A 162 50.61 -0.34 6.04
CA THR A 162 52.04 -0.07 6.29
C THR A 162 52.71 0.64 5.12
N TRP A 163 51.98 0.82 4.02
CA TRP A 163 52.57 1.41 2.82
C TRP A 163 52.90 2.86 3.00
N ALA A 164 54.13 3.25 2.63
CA ALA A 164 54.60 4.59 2.47
C ALA A 164 55.26 4.76 1.10
N SER A 165 55.26 5.99 0.59
CA SER A 165 55.82 6.30 -0.74
C SER A 165 57.37 6.42 -0.70
N ASP A 166 58.03 5.71 -1.56
CA ASP A 166 59.50 5.89 -1.76
C ASP A 166 59.83 7.19 -2.52
N LYS A 167 58.81 7.83 -3.12
CA LYS A 167 59.02 9.03 -3.98
C LYS A 167 58.59 10.33 -3.32
N VAL A 168 57.80 10.29 -2.28
CA VAL A 168 57.32 11.45 -1.55
C VAL A 168 58.01 11.48 -0.18
N PRO A 169 58.66 12.55 0.21
CA PRO A 169 59.29 12.67 1.54
C PRO A 169 58.26 12.62 2.66
N ALA A 170 58.67 12.08 3.82
CA ALA A 170 57.84 12.14 5.04
C ALA A 170 57.54 13.62 5.40
N GLY A 171 56.32 13.87 5.88
CA GLY A 171 55.81 15.21 6.14
C GLY A 171 55.12 15.89 4.97
N GLN A 172 55.06 15.26 3.80
CA GLN A 172 54.31 15.75 2.65
C GLN A 172 53.06 14.97 2.34
N ALA A 173 52.06 15.64 1.82
CA ALA A 173 50.81 15.02 1.35
C ALA A 173 51.10 13.86 0.37
N ARG A 174 50.43 12.74 0.53
CA ARG A 174 50.58 11.48 -0.24
C ARG A 174 51.83 10.65 0.12
N TYR A 175 52.53 10.98 1.19
CA TYR A 175 53.55 10.08 1.72
C TYR A 175 53.01 8.73 2.10
N GLY A 176 51.81 8.67 2.74
CA GLY A 176 51.21 7.45 3.28
C GLY A 176 51.64 7.20 4.72
N GLY A 177 52.04 5.99 5.03
CA GLY A 177 52.49 5.57 6.39
C GLY A 177 51.47 4.72 7.14
N PRO A 178 51.76 4.43 8.42
CA PRO A 178 50.91 3.60 9.26
C PRO A 178 49.51 4.16 9.39
N ALA A 179 48.49 3.39 9.06
CA ALA A 179 47.10 3.80 9.13
C ALA A 179 46.13 2.64 9.44
N ALA A 180 45.13 2.88 10.25
CA ALA A 180 43.98 1.99 10.34
C ALA A 180 43.19 2.07 9.02
N ALA A 181 42.91 0.93 8.44
CA ALA A 181 42.21 0.78 7.17
C ALA A 181 40.80 0.25 7.40
N PHE A 182 39.78 1.01 7.01
CA PHE A 182 38.39 0.62 7.08
C PHE A 182 37.93 0.17 5.71
N ILE A 183 37.61 -1.12 5.58
CA ILE A 183 37.26 -1.75 4.32
C ILE A 183 35.77 -1.56 4.05
N VAL A 184 35.47 -0.86 2.96
CA VAL A 184 34.09 -0.56 2.55
C VAL A 184 33.64 -1.58 1.53
N ARG A 185 32.51 -2.21 1.79
CA ARG A 185 31.94 -3.22 0.91
C ARG A 185 30.57 -2.80 0.42
N GLU A 186 30.30 -3.11 -0.84
CA GLU A 186 28.96 -3.01 -1.39
C GLU A 186 28.05 -4.02 -0.69
N PRO A 187 26.93 -3.60 -0.09
CA PRO A 187 26.09 -4.51 0.71
C PRO A 187 25.48 -5.67 -0.08
N ALA A 188 25.21 -5.50 -1.38
CA ALA A 188 24.57 -6.50 -2.22
C ALA A 188 25.53 -7.61 -2.66
N SER A 189 26.73 -7.26 -3.13
CA SER A 189 27.71 -8.20 -3.70
C SER A 189 28.81 -8.61 -2.73
N GLY A 190 29.06 -7.83 -1.67
CA GLY A 190 30.22 -8.00 -0.78
C GLY A 190 31.54 -7.54 -1.40
N ARG A 191 31.53 -6.99 -2.62
CA ARG A 191 32.68 -6.44 -3.33
C ARG A 191 33.29 -5.27 -2.52
N VAL A 192 34.61 -5.20 -2.47
CA VAL A 192 35.29 -4.03 -1.90
C VAL A 192 35.16 -2.86 -2.86
N VAL A 193 34.59 -1.76 -2.40
CA VAL A 193 34.40 -0.53 -3.19
C VAL A 193 35.41 0.55 -2.81
N ALA A 194 35.86 0.56 -1.56
CA ALA A 194 36.84 1.51 -1.08
C ALA A 194 37.59 1.00 0.15
N VAL A 195 38.72 1.64 0.45
CA VAL A 195 39.46 1.54 1.71
C VAL A 195 39.69 2.94 2.23
N ASP A 196 39.13 3.24 3.42
CA ASP A 196 39.38 4.51 4.10
C ASP A 196 40.55 4.34 5.07
N LEU A 197 41.61 5.06 4.84
CA LEU A 197 42.81 5.09 5.68
C LEU A 197 42.73 6.23 6.70
N ARG A 198 42.90 5.89 7.98
CA ARG A 198 43.04 6.86 9.05
C ARG A 198 44.47 6.76 9.60
N TYR A 199 45.29 7.77 9.30
CA TYR A 199 46.70 7.73 9.65
C TYR A 199 46.91 7.82 11.16
N ALA A 200 47.80 6.97 11.68
CA ALA A 200 48.18 6.96 13.08
C ALA A 200 48.96 8.24 13.46
N ASP A 201 49.78 8.70 12.53
CA ASP A 201 50.49 9.98 12.63
C ASP A 201 50.21 10.82 11.36
N PRO A 202 49.28 11.80 11.43
CA PRO A 202 48.96 12.68 10.31
C PRO A 202 50.11 13.58 9.84
N GLU A 203 51.05 13.90 10.73
CA GLU A 203 52.18 14.82 10.40
C GLU A 203 53.11 14.18 9.36
N LEU A 204 53.22 12.83 9.39
CA LEU A 204 53.98 12.13 8.35
C LEU A 204 53.38 12.27 6.96
N ASN A 205 52.11 12.59 6.86
CA ASN A 205 51.36 12.76 5.61
C ASN A 205 50.88 14.21 5.38
N GLY A 206 51.63 15.19 5.85
CA GLY A 206 51.34 16.61 5.65
C GLY A 206 50.08 17.11 6.36
N GLY A 207 49.80 16.61 7.56
CA GLY A 207 48.64 16.96 8.34
C GLY A 207 47.32 16.28 7.90
N ILE A 208 47.37 15.43 6.86
CA ILE A 208 46.20 14.71 6.35
C ILE A 208 45.86 13.58 7.33
N LYS A 209 44.69 13.70 7.98
CA LYS A 209 44.20 12.69 8.97
C LYS A 209 43.62 11.46 8.31
N THR A 210 42.92 11.62 7.18
CA THR A 210 42.18 10.52 6.52
C THR A 210 42.32 10.58 4.99
N GLN A 211 42.36 9.42 4.34
CA GLN A 211 42.39 9.32 2.88
C GLN A 211 41.53 8.14 2.41
N CYS A 212 40.72 8.36 1.38
CA CYS A 212 39.95 7.33 0.74
C CYS A 212 40.66 6.79 -0.51
N GLN A 213 40.71 5.47 -0.65
CA GLN A 213 41.18 4.77 -1.86
C GLN A 213 40.03 3.97 -2.45
N GLY A 214 39.52 4.37 -3.61
CA GLY A 214 38.36 3.81 -4.28
C GLY A 214 37.14 4.74 -4.28
N GLU A 215 35.95 4.18 -4.32
CA GLU A 215 34.70 4.92 -4.43
C GLU A 215 34.27 5.52 -3.07
N LYS A 216 34.22 6.84 -2.98
CA LYS A 216 33.81 7.51 -1.75
C LYS A 216 32.28 7.68 -1.68
N GLN A 217 31.68 8.07 -2.79
CA GLN A 217 30.25 8.38 -2.87
C GLN A 217 29.35 7.14 -2.96
N GLY A 218 28.15 7.21 -2.39
CA GLY A 218 27.13 6.17 -2.48
C GLY A 218 27.26 5.02 -1.49
N TYR A 219 28.38 4.88 -0.80
CA TYR A 219 28.64 3.77 0.12
C TYR A 219 29.01 4.28 1.51
N GLY A 220 28.35 3.76 2.52
CA GLY A 220 28.73 3.94 3.92
C GLY A 220 29.52 2.73 4.46
N TRP A 221 29.91 2.78 5.72
CA TRP A 221 30.67 1.74 6.40
C TRP A 221 29.87 1.19 7.60
N THR A 222 29.94 -0.12 7.81
CA THR A 222 29.44 -0.81 9.01
C THR A 222 30.38 -1.94 9.38
N SER A 223 30.48 -2.26 10.66
CA SER A 223 31.29 -3.36 11.16
C SER A 223 30.76 -4.74 10.78
N ASP A 224 29.45 -4.88 10.60
CA ASP A 224 28.75 -6.13 10.27
C ASP A 224 27.46 -5.85 9.50
N VAL A 225 27.44 -6.21 8.21
CA VAL A 225 26.28 -6.04 7.31
C VAL A 225 25.08 -6.90 7.77
N LYS A 226 25.35 -8.11 8.33
CA LYS A 226 24.27 -8.99 8.79
C LYS A 226 23.58 -8.41 10.01
N ARG A 227 24.36 -7.88 10.96
CA ARG A 227 23.86 -7.16 12.14
C ARG A 227 23.05 -5.93 11.70
N LEU A 228 23.56 -5.12 10.78
CA LEU A 228 22.88 -3.93 10.27
C LEU A 228 21.52 -4.27 9.64
N ARG A 229 21.45 -5.35 8.86
CA ARG A 229 20.19 -5.80 8.24
C ARG A 229 19.14 -6.23 9.27
N ARG A 230 19.56 -6.90 10.34
CA ARG A 230 18.68 -7.40 11.42
C ARG A 230 18.29 -6.32 12.43
N ALA A 231 19.05 -5.23 12.49
CA ALA A 231 18.80 -4.17 13.46
C ALA A 231 17.45 -3.49 13.23
N HIS A 232 16.72 -3.29 14.31
CA HIS A 232 15.51 -2.47 14.34
C HIS A 232 15.80 -0.99 14.63
N THR A 233 16.97 -0.69 15.20
CA THR A 233 17.45 0.66 15.47
C THR A 233 18.84 0.84 14.86
N VAL A 234 19.03 1.92 14.10
CA VAL A 234 20.30 2.23 13.44
C VAL A 234 20.75 3.64 13.84
N TYR A 235 21.95 3.72 14.39
CA TYR A 235 22.66 5.00 14.58
C TYR A 235 23.41 5.37 13.30
N ILE A 236 23.13 6.54 12.75
CA ILE A 236 23.89 7.11 11.65
C ILE A 236 24.94 8.06 12.22
N VAL A 237 26.20 7.76 11.96
CA VAL A 237 27.34 8.50 12.48
C VAL A 237 28.27 8.96 11.37
N GLU A 238 29.19 9.90 11.63
CA GLU A 238 30.05 10.46 10.61
C GLU A 238 31.18 9.52 10.18
N SER A 239 31.86 8.91 11.11
CA SER A 239 33.07 8.13 10.85
C SER A 239 32.98 6.66 11.28
N PRO A 240 33.79 5.74 10.66
CA PRO A 240 33.86 4.34 11.09
C PRO A 240 34.28 4.17 12.56
N VAL A 241 35.13 5.04 13.10
CA VAL A 241 35.52 4.99 14.51
C VAL A 241 34.35 5.33 15.42
N ASN A 242 33.52 6.32 15.03
CA ASN A 242 32.30 6.64 15.76
C ASN A 242 31.30 5.48 15.72
N ALA A 243 31.18 4.75 14.59
CA ALA A 243 30.36 3.55 14.51
C ALA A 243 30.81 2.45 15.47
N LEU A 244 32.11 2.17 15.53
CA LEU A 244 32.67 1.23 16.52
C LEU A 244 32.49 1.71 17.97
N SER A 245 32.55 3.00 18.20
CA SER A 245 32.29 3.60 19.51
C SER A 245 30.86 3.38 19.98
N VAL A 246 29.86 3.54 19.09
CA VAL A 246 28.47 3.19 19.38
C VAL A 246 28.34 1.72 19.77
N GLU A 247 29.07 0.83 19.10
CA GLU A 247 29.02 -0.61 19.39
C GLU A 247 29.66 -1.00 20.72
N CYS A 248 30.51 -0.14 21.29
CA CYS A 248 31.04 -0.30 22.66
C CYS A 248 30.00 0.06 23.72
N GLY A 249 28.91 0.76 23.36
CA GLY A 249 27.86 1.14 24.28
C GLY A 249 27.05 -0.08 24.80
N HIS A 250 26.49 0.07 26.00
CA HIS A 250 25.63 -0.93 26.60
C HIS A 250 24.20 -0.81 26.12
N PHE A 251 23.95 -1.27 24.89
CA PHE A 251 22.63 -1.27 24.25
C PHE A 251 22.01 -2.67 24.24
N PRO A 252 20.67 -2.78 24.19
CA PRO A 252 20.00 -4.05 23.96
C PRO A 252 20.32 -4.61 22.57
N GLU A 253 20.04 -5.87 22.34
CA GLU A 253 20.15 -6.50 21.02
C GLU A 253 19.30 -5.78 19.97
N GLY A 254 19.70 -5.85 18.71
CA GLY A 254 18.97 -5.23 17.60
C GLY A 254 19.36 -3.78 17.29
N ILE A 255 20.49 -3.31 17.82
CA ILE A 255 21.06 -1.99 17.50
C ILE A 255 22.32 -2.16 16.65
N ALA A 256 22.49 -1.32 15.65
CA ALA A 256 23.67 -1.24 14.80
C ALA A 256 24.04 0.22 14.49
N ALA A 257 25.28 0.42 14.04
CA ALA A 257 25.76 1.72 13.59
C ALA A 257 26.15 1.68 12.10
N PHE A 258 25.93 2.80 11.43
CA PHE A 258 26.29 3.01 10.03
C PHE A 258 27.01 4.33 9.89
N ALA A 259 28.24 4.31 9.36
CA ALA A 259 29.06 5.48 9.19
C ALA A 259 28.93 6.06 7.77
N LEU A 260 28.74 7.37 7.68
CA LEU A 260 28.64 8.12 6.43
C LEU A 260 29.94 8.16 5.64
N ARG A 261 31.08 8.06 6.31
CA ARG A 261 32.42 8.32 5.76
C ARG A 261 32.63 9.78 5.35
N GLY A 262 31.94 10.67 6.06
CA GLY A 262 31.91 12.11 5.89
C GLY A 262 30.57 12.64 5.42
N ILE A 263 30.19 13.82 5.91
CA ILE A 263 28.85 14.42 5.70
C ILE A 263 28.53 14.69 4.21
N GLY A 264 29.52 14.93 3.37
CA GLY A 264 29.31 15.12 1.91
C GLY A 264 28.82 13.89 1.18
N ASN A 265 28.74 12.73 1.83
CA ASN A 265 28.24 11.50 1.23
C ASN A 265 26.70 11.35 1.38
N ILE A 266 26.06 12.13 2.22
CA ILE A 266 24.62 12.04 2.54
C ILE A 266 23.74 12.01 1.29
N PRO A 267 23.87 12.90 0.29
CA PRO A 267 22.97 12.92 -0.87
C PRO A 267 23.21 11.75 -1.86
N HIS A 268 24.28 11.00 -1.69
CA HIS A 268 24.68 9.94 -2.64
C HIS A 268 24.33 8.52 -2.15
N ILE A 269 23.99 8.35 -0.86
CA ILE A 269 23.64 7.06 -0.28
C ILE A 269 22.18 6.73 -0.57
N ASP A 270 21.90 5.50 -1.01
CA ASP A 270 20.54 4.97 -1.04
C ASP A 270 20.07 4.66 0.39
N TRP A 271 19.07 5.38 0.86
CA TRP A 271 18.50 5.24 2.20
C TRP A 271 17.31 4.29 2.29
N SER A 272 16.84 3.74 1.19
CA SER A 272 15.63 2.90 1.12
C SER A 272 15.66 1.70 2.07
N TRP A 273 16.84 1.15 2.38
CA TRP A 273 17.02 0.02 3.29
C TRP A 273 16.72 0.33 4.78
N LEU A 274 16.57 1.61 5.11
CA LEU A 274 16.18 2.05 6.46
C LEU A 274 14.67 2.02 6.70
N ARG A 275 13.85 1.76 5.69
CA ARG A 275 12.40 1.67 5.86
C ARG A 275 12.03 0.64 6.93
N GLY A 276 11.14 1.05 7.82
CA GLY A 276 10.70 0.22 8.95
C GLY A 276 11.68 0.13 10.11
N LYS A 277 12.82 0.81 10.05
CA LYS A 277 13.77 0.90 11.15
C LYS A 277 13.65 2.22 11.90
N ARG A 278 14.01 2.20 13.18
CA ARG A 278 14.19 3.42 13.98
C ARG A 278 15.56 4.00 13.66
N VAL A 279 15.60 5.20 13.11
CA VAL A 279 16.86 5.86 12.72
C VAL A 279 17.21 6.95 13.73
N LEU A 280 18.44 6.90 14.27
CA LEU A 280 18.97 7.87 15.20
C LEU A 280 20.19 8.55 14.54
N ILE A 281 20.10 9.84 14.27
CA ILE A 281 21.17 10.62 13.64
C ILE A 281 22.07 11.16 14.76
N ALA A 282 23.33 10.74 14.76
CA ALA A 282 24.33 11.09 15.74
C ALA A 282 25.59 11.63 15.02
N LEU A 283 25.41 12.69 14.25
CA LEU A 283 26.53 13.42 13.61
C LEU A 283 27.10 14.42 14.58
N ASP A 284 28.31 14.91 14.31
CA ASP A 284 29.09 15.74 15.26
C ASP A 284 28.48 17.14 15.42
N HIS A 285 27.39 17.24 16.22
CA HIS A 285 26.66 18.50 16.46
C HIS A 285 27.44 19.49 17.33
N ALA A 286 28.44 19.00 18.06
CA ALA A 286 29.31 19.84 18.89
C ALA A 286 30.44 20.53 18.11
N ASP A 287 30.48 20.37 16.79
CA ASP A 287 31.44 21.09 15.93
C ASP A 287 31.39 22.60 16.15
N ALA A 288 32.57 23.22 16.02
CA ALA A 288 32.67 24.67 16.04
C ALA A 288 31.82 25.33 14.96
N VAL A 289 31.29 26.51 15.25
CA VAL A 289 30.50 27.26 14.27
C VAL A 289 31.44 27.71 13.12
N ASN A 290 31.05 27.40 11.91
CA ASN A 290 31.75 27.84 10.72
C ASN A 290 31.54 29.35 10.56
N GLU A 291 32.60 30.13 10.66
CA GLU A 291 32.54 31.60 10.62
C GLU A 291 31.92 32.16 9.34
N ARG A 292 32.04 31.45 8.22
CA ARG A 292 31.49 31.87 6.93
C ARG A 292 30.01 31.63 6.77
N THR A 293 29.50 30.49 7.31
CA THR A 293 28.10 30.06 7.16
C THR A 293 27.27 30.37 8.39
N GLY A 294 27.90 30.66 9.53
CA GLY A 294 27.21 30.81 10.82
C GLY A 294 26.58 29.52 11.34
N GLN A 295 26.86 28.35 10.73
CA GLN A 295 26.29 27.08 11.07
C GLN A 295 27.33 26.08 11.58
N ARG A 296 26.93 25.14 12.41
CA ARG A 296 27.71 23.96 12.77
C ARG A 296 27.58 22.89 11.68
N PRO A 297 28.69 22.47 11.03
CA PRO A 297 28.63 21.58 9.87
C PRO A 297 27.92 20.26 10.14
N GLY A 298 28.19 19.59 11.26
CA GLY A 298 27.56 18.33 11.64
C GLY A 298 26.07 18.48 11.90
N LEU A 299 25.66 19.57 12.56
CA LEU A 299 24.24 19.84 12.80
C LEU A 299 23.48 20.13 11.50
N ALA A 300 24.04 20.94 10.60
CA ALA A 300 23.46 21.21 9.30
C ALA A 300 23.31 19.92 8.45
N ALA A 301 24.32 19.06 8.49
CA ALA A 301 24.30 17.75 7.83
C ALA A 301 23.25 16.80 8.44
N ALA A 302 23.08 16.81 9.76
CA ALA A 302 22.06 16.01 10.44
C ALA A 302 20.64 16.39 9.98
N TRP A 303 20.40 17.70 9.81
CA TRP A 303 19.14 18.21 9.27
C TRP A 303 18.93 17.83 7.81
N GLN A 304 19.94 18.00 6.97
CA GLN A 304 19.88 17.57 5.58
C GLN A 304 19.53 16.08 5.46
N LEU A 305 20.15 15.24 6.29
CA LEU A 305 19.85 13.83 6.32
C LEU A 305 18.42 13.57 6.79
N SER A 306 17.96 14.25 7.83
CA SER A 306 16.58 14.12 8.33
C SER A 306 15.55 14.50 7.26
N GLU A 307 15.78 15.54 6.48
CA GLU A 307 14.93 15.94 5.35
C GLU A 307 14.89 14.88 4.25
N ILE A 308 16.07 14.35 3.85
CA ILE A 308 16.16 13.28 2.85
C ILE A 308 15.40 12.02 3.31
N LEU A 309 15.56 11.63 4.57
CA LEU A 309 14.87 10.47 5.14
C LEU A 309 13.35 10.70 5.21
N THR A 310 12.92 11.88 5.61
CA THR A 310 11.51 12.26 5.66
C THR A 310 10.87 12.23 4.27
N ALA A 311 11.58 12.72 3.24
CA ALA A 311 11.10 12.66 1.86
C ALA A 311 10.91 11.21 1.34
N GLN A 312 11.60 10.24 1.94
CA GLN A 312 11.47 8.81 1.64
C GLN A 312 10.54 8.07 2.63
N ASP A 313 9.82 8.81 3.47
CA ASP A 313 8.92 8.26 4.49
C ASP A 313 9.65 7.43 5.56
N ILE A 314 10.89 7.79 5.84
CA ILE A 314 11.73 7.19 6.88
C ILE A 314 11.80 8.14 8.07
N SER A 315 11.27 7.72 9.21
CA SER A 315 11.27 8.50 10.43
C SER A 315 12.64 8.49 11.10
N SER A 316 13.18 9.66 11.43
CA SER A 316 14.47 9.80 12.10
C SER A 316 14.38 10.72 13.31
N MET A 317 15.31 10.56 14.25
CA MET A 317 15.48 11.42 15.42
C MET A 317 16.96 11.78 15.55
N LEU A 318 17.25 12.96 16.08
CA LEU A 318 18.61 13.41 16.30
C LEU A 318 19.02 13.10 17.77
N VAL A 319 20.27 12.68 17.97
CA VAL A 319 20.87 12.62 19.29
C VAL A 319 21.13 14.04 19.78
N ASP A 320 20.73 14.34 21.01
CA ASP A 320 20.98 15.66 21.61
C ASP A 320 22.44 15.78 22.08
N MET A 321 23.19 16.60 21.38
CA MET A 321 24.58 16.88 21.69
C MET A 321 24.79 18.34 22.18
N GLN A 322 23.72 19.01 22.65
CA GLN A 322 23.78 20.39 23.05
C GLN A 322 24.71 20.62 24.25
N ASP A 323 24.72 19.65 25.19
CA ASP A 323 25.53 19.70 26.41
C ASP A 323 26.93 19.07 26.24
N TRP A 324 27.29 18.68 25.00
CA TRP A 324 28.62 18.16 24.70
C TRP A 324 29.62 19.33 24.57
N GLU A 325 30.90 19.08 24.91
CA GLU A 325 31.95 20.08 24.74
C GLU A 325 32.16 20.37 23.25
N GLU A 326 32.60 21.60 22.95
CA GLU A 326 32.88 21.99 21.57
C GLU A 326 33.97 21.13 20.94
N GLY A 327 33.68 20.48 19.80
CA GLY A 327 34.58 19.56 19.12
C GLY A 327 34.61 18.15 19.71
N GLU A 328 33.78 17.86 20.69
CA GLU A 328 33.62 16.52 21.24
C GLU A 328 32.80 15.62 20.30
N ASP A 329 33.40 14.50 19.88
CA ASP A 329 32.74 13.47 19.07
C ASP A 329 32.39 12.21 19.90
N ILE A 330 31.64 11.30 19.31
CA ILE A 330 31.23 10.03 19.94
C ILE A 330 32.42 9.25 20.47
N ASN A 331 33.54 9.23 19.73
CA ASN A 331 34.74 8.52 20.15
C ASN A 331 35.45 9.23 21.30
N ASN A 332 35.42 10.55 21.33
CA ASN A 332 36.00 11.32 22.44
C ASN A 332 35.25 11.03 23.75
N VAL A 333 33.91 11.03 23.72
CA VAL A 333 33.09 10.66 24.89
C VAL A 333 33.40 9.24 25.35
N LEU A 334 33.48 8.24 24.46
CA LEU A 334 33.84 6.89 24.82
C LEU A 334 35.21 6.84 25.52
N LYS A 335 36.20 7.51 24.93
CA LYS A 335 37.58 7.48 25.41
C LYS A 335 37.76 8.18 26.76
N GLN A 336 37.06 9.28 27.00
CA GLN A 336 37.21 10.12 28.18
C GLN A 336 36.30 9.70 29.31
N HIS A 337 35.08 9.27 29.00
CA HIS A 337 34.04 9.04 30.02
C HIS A 337 33.55 7.58 30.08
N GLY A 338 33.96 6.74 29.13
CA GLY A 338 33.62 5.31 29.10
C GLY A 338 32.26 4.97 28.47
N ALA A 339 31.97 3.69 28.37
CA ALA A 339 30.84 3.14 27.63
C ALA A 339 29.47 3.47 28.26
N ASP A 340 29.39 3.53 29.59
CA ASP A 340 28.13 3.85 30.28
C ASP A 340 27.68 5.30 30.01
N GLU A 341 28.62 6.26 30.13
CA GLU A 341 28.33 7.65 29.86
C GLU A 341 28.01 7.88 28.38
N LEU A 342 28.75 7.24 27.49
CA LEU A 342 28.43 7.28 26.07
C LEU A 342 27.00 6.76 25.80
N THR A 343 26.65 5.60 26.41
CA THR A 343 25.31 5.03 26.27
C THR A 343 24.24 5.97 26.80
N ARG A 344 24.48 6.61 27.93
CA ARG A 344 23.58 7.58 28.52
C ARG A 344 23.36 8.77 27.59
N ARG A 345 24.44 9.36 27.06
CA ARG A 345 24.38 10.51 26.16
C ARG A 345 23.70 10.17 24.83
N LEU A 346 23.99 9.01 24.22
CA LEU A 346 23.36 8.59 22.95
C LEU A 346 21.87 8.26 23.06
N LYS A 347 21.37 8.01 24.27
CA LYS A 347 19.93 7.83 24.51
C LYS A 347 19.18 9.16 24.65
N VAL A 348 19.86 10.24 24.92
CA VAL A 348 19.26 11.58 24.99
C VAL A 348 19.03 12.06 23.57
N LEU A 349 17.76 12.20 23.20
CA LEU A 349 17.38 12.60 21.85
C LEU A 349 16.94 14.05 21.87
N GLU A 350 17.27 14.77 20.81
CA GLU A 350 16.76 16.12 20.66
C GLU A 350 15.22 16.12 20.68
N PRO A 351 14.61 16.98 21.49
CA PRO A 351 13.18 17.03 21.68
C PRO A 351 12.48 17.71 20.51
N TRP A 352 12.78 17.33 19.31
CA TRP A 352 12.15 17.86 18.11
C TRP A 352 10.70 17.39 18.00
N LEU A 353 9.85 18.25 17.54
CA LEU A 353 8.49 17.93 17.15
C LEU A 353 8.50 17.16 15.83
N ILE A 354 9.06 15.95 15.87
CA ILE A 354 9.03 15.08 14.71
C ILE A 354 7.69 14.34 14.70
N PRO A 355 6.93 14.43 13.61
CA PRO A 355 5.61 13.86 13.53
C PRO A 355 5.57 12.36 13.78
N GLY A 356 4.58 11.92 14.55
CA GLY A 356 4.27 10.51 14.76
C GLY A 356 5.27 9.74 15.62
N MET A 357 6.32 10.38 16.14
CA MET A 357 7.16 9.80 17.18
C MET A 357 6.68 10.26 18.55
N PRO A 358 6.39 9.34 19.47
CA PRO A 358 6.35 9.71 20.88
C PRO A 358 7.77 10.17 21.19
N GLY A 359 7.93 11.48 21.43
CA GLY A 359 9.17 11.95 22.01
C GLY A 359 9.45 11.14 23.28
N ASN A 360 10.68 10.81 23.58
CA ASN A 360 11.09 10.27 24.86
C ASN A 360 10.90 11.35 25.92
N ILE A 361 9.65 11.57 26.30
CA ILE A 361 9.24 12.66 27.18
C ILE A 361 9.53 12.32 28.66
N GLY A 362 9.96 11.10 28.96
CA GLY A 362 10.06 10.62 30.34
C GLY A 362 11.40 10.81 31.04
N GLU A 363 12.48 11.18 30.34
CA GLU A 363 13.86 11.10 30.92
C GLU A 363 14.62 12.43 30.88
N ARG A 364 13.94 13.60 31.04
CA ARG A 364 14.64 14.85 30.81
C ARG A 364 14.83 15.71 32.01
N SER A 365 16.07 16.17 32.13
CA SER A 365 16.44 17.34 32.94
C SER A 365 15.71 18.61 32.50
N GLU A 366 15.43 19.49 33.43
CA GLU A 366 14.79 20.79 33.27
C GLU A 366 15.62 21.73 32.37
N GLY A 367 15.65 21.43 31.07
CA GLY A 367 16.35 22.23 30.05
C GLY A 367 15.39 22.96 29.13
N THR A 368 15.80 24.07 28.61
CA THR A 368 15.06 24.83 27.62
C THR A 368 15.34 24.36 26.21
N ARG A 369 14.30 24.04 25.47
CA ARG A 369 14.35 23.51 24.12
C ARG A 369 14.83 24.56 23.12
N ARG A 370 15.84 24.23 22.33
CA ARG A 370 16.11 24.95 21.07
C ARG A 370 15.26 24.33 19.98
N ILE A 371 14.43 25.14 19.34
CA ILE A 371 13.78 24.77 18.09
C ILE A 371 14.69 25.29 16.97
N PHE A 372 15.18 24.36 16.14
CA PHE A 372 16.05 24.69 15.04
C PHE A 372 15.28 24.58 13.73
N LEU A 373 15.29 25.64 12.92
CA LEU A 373 14.80 25.59 11.54
C LEU A 373 15.98 25.70 10.60
N PRO A 374 16.14 24.80 9.60
CA PRO A 374 17.18 24.96 8.59
C PRO A 374 17.12 26.35 7.95
N GLY A 375 18.27 27.03 7.91
CA GLY A 375 18.37 28.37 7.32
C GLY A 375 17.81 29.53 8.15
N HIS A 376 17.33 29.27 9.39
CA HIS A 376 16.88 30.33 10.30
C HIS A 376 17.69 30.38 11.58
N ASP A 377 18.22 31.55 11.89
CA ASP A 377 18.80 31.84 13.21
C ASP A 377 17.69 32.30 14.16
N PHE A 378 17.42 31.48 15.17
CA PHE A 378 16.43 31.80 16.22
C PHE A 378 16.95 32.82 17.25
N GLY A 379 18.15 33.34 17.12
CA GLY A 379 18.66 34.43 17.93
C GLY A 379 17.71 35.65 18.00
N VAL A 380 16.94 35.87 16.94
CA VAL A 380 15.92 36.94 16.89
C VAL A 380 14.74 36.69 17.84
N TYR A 381 14.46 35.46 18.24
CA TYR A 381 13.34 35.09 19.09
C TYR A 381 13.75 34.82 20.55
N TRP A 382 14.93 35.22 20.94
CA TRP A 382 15.50 34.98 22.28
C TRP A 382 14.68 35.59 23.43
N ARG A 383 13.83 36.58 23.17
CA ARG A 383 13.00 37.22 24.22
C ARG A 383 11.85 36.33 24.73
N TYR A 384 11.39 35.35 23.90
CA TYR A 384 10.31 34.45 24.24
C TYR A 384 10.72 33.04 23.82
N ARG A 385 10.83 32.19 24.81
CA ARG A 385 11.18 30.81 24.58
C ARG A 385 10.10 29.96 25.22
N VAL A 386 9.54 29.02 24.45
CA VAL A 386 8.59 28.02 24.94
C VAL A 386 9.40 26.88 25.56
N THR A 387 8.95 26.34 26.71
CA THR A 387 9.57 25.18 27.34
C THR A 387 9.39 23.93 26.49
N GLU A 388 10.20 22.90 26.74
CA GLU A 388 10.21 21.64 25.95
C GLU A 388 8.86 20.99 25.81
N ASP A 389 8.02 21.08 26.83
CA ASP A 389 6.70 20.46 26.86
C ASP A 389 5.58 21.38 26.40
N PHE A 390 5.90 22.60 25.97
CA PHE A 390 4.97 23.63 25.53
C PHE A 390 3.91 24.05 26.58
N THR A 391 4.08 23.66 27.83
CA THR A 391 3.16 24.07 28.91
C THR A 391 3.51 25.43 29.48
N ARG A 392 4.75 25.85 29.33
CA ARG A 392 5.29 27.11 29.89
C ARG A 392 6.05 27.90 28.84
N TYR A 393 6.27 29.17 29.11
CA TYR A 393 7.11 30.05 28.30
C TYR A 393 8.07 30.83 29.18
N VAL A 394 9.21 31.20 28.64
CA VAL A 394 10.23 32.00 29.31
C VAL A 394 10.30 33.36 28.65
N VAL A 395 10.24 34.39 29.46
CA VAL A 395 10.48 35.79 29.05
C VAL A 395 11.83 36.24 29.60
N LYS A 396 12.70 36.74 28.72
CA LYS A 396 13.96 37.30 29.13
C LYS A 396 13.83 38.81 29.16
N TYR A 397 14.03 39.37 30.31
CA TYR A 397 14.11 40.83 30.49
C TYR A 397 15.60 41.24 30.45
N ARG A 398 15.90 42.31 29.68
CA ARG A 398 17.11 43.08 29.90
C ARG A 398 16.78 44.13 30.93
N ASP A 399 17.45 44.10 32.06
CA ASP A 399 17.48 45.25 32.91
C ASP A 399 18.15 46.40 32.14
N ASN A 400 17.61 47.63 32.27
CA ASN A 400 18.23 48.80 31.67
C ASN A 400 19.69 48.84 32.10
N PRO A 401 20.66 49.06 31.21
CA PRO A 401 22.04 49.25 31.62
C PRO A 401 22.05 50.41 32.62
N ASP A 402 22.59 50.17 33.80
CA ASP A 402 22.87 51.24 34.74
C ASP A 402 23.70 52.28 34.03
N ASP A 403 23.61 53.55 34.48
CA ASP A 403 24.28 54.72 33.89
C ASP A 403 25.82 54.60 33.80
N ASP A 404 26.40 53.54 34.39
CA ASP A 404 27.84 53.22 34.37
C ASP A 404 28.26 52.23 33.27
N GLY A 405 27.37 51.78 32.34
CA GLY A 405 27.74 51.00 31.16
C GLY A 405 28.13 49.54 31.43
N GLN A 406 27.81 48.99 32.62
CA GLN A 406 27.93 47.56 32.88
C GLN A 406 26.72 46.83 32.32
N GLU A 407 26.92 45.64 31.74
CA GLU A 407 25.82 44.78 31.26
C GLU A 407 24.91 44.47 32.43
N GLY A 408 23.67 44.99 32.41
CA GLY A 408 22.64 44.71 33.42
C GLY A 408 22.33 43.22 33.50
N ASP A 409 22.03 42.77 34.67
CA ASP A 409 21.69 41.38 34.99
C ASP A 409 20.50 40.94 34.15
N ARG A 410 20.55 39.75 33.56
CA ARG A 410 19.48 39.20 32.72
C ARG A 410 18.54 38.40 33.60
N SER A 411 17.35 38.87 33.84
CA SER A 411 16.34 38.10 34.54
C SER A 411 15.47 37.28 33.60
N GLU A 412 15.15 36.06 34.01
CA GLU A 412 14.24 35.18 33.27
C GLU A 412 12.98 34.96 34.10
N GLU A 413 11.81 35.14 33.51
CA GLU A 413 10.53 34.87 34.13
C GLU A 413 9.87 33.70 33.41
N LEU A 414 9.43 32.69 34.18
CA LEU A 414 8.73 31.51 33.69
C LEU A 414 7.23 31.65 33.96
N GLY A 415 6.42 31.60 32.91
CA GLY A 415 4.97 31.69 32.97
C GLY A 415 4.26 30.46 32.43
N ASP A 416 3.10 30.14 32.95
CA ASP A 416 2.24 29.06 32.44
C ASP A 416 1.58 29.48 31.14
N LEU A 417 1.59 28.58 30.16
CA LEU A 417 1.08 28.81 28.81
C LEU A 417 -0.27 28.10 28.59
N CYS A 418 -0.30 26.80 28.74
CA CYS A 418 -1.51 25.97 28.52
C CYS A 418 -1.51 24.71 29.39
N ALA A 419 -2.69 24.09 29.53
CA ALA A 419 -2.93 22.90 30.34
C ALA A 419 -2.61 21.57 29.65
N PHE A 420 -1.98 21.61 28.49
CA PHE A 420 -1.65 20.41 27.69
C PHE A 420 -0.24 20.51 27.14
N ARG A 421 0.30 19.34 26.80
CA ARG A 421 1.64 19.18 26.31
C ARG A 421 1.59 18.73 24.86
N VAL A 422 2.06 19.53 23.92
CA VAL A 422 2.17 19.14 22.52
C VAL A 422 3.40 18.26 22.35
N VAL A 423 3.18 17.02 21.94
CA VAL A 423 4.20 15.99 21.81
C VAL A 423 4.64 15.83 20.38
N GLY A 424 3.73 16.09 19.44
CA GLY A 424 3.99 16.04 18.01
C GLY A 424 3.12 17.02 17.24
N PHE A 425 3.72 17.69 16.27
CA PHE A 425 3.03 18.57 15.34
C PHE A 425 3.71 18.48 13.98
N SER A 426 2.95 18.17 12.93
CA SER A 426 3.53 17.90 11.62
C SER A 426 2.58 18.26 10.47
N ARG A 427 3.13 18.69 9.36
CA ARG A 427 2.39 18.81 8.11
C ARG A 427 2.16 17.41 7.53
N LEU A 428 0.93 17.10 7.23
CA LEU A 428 0.52 15.83 6.63
C LEU A 428 -0.04 16.11 5.23
N HIS A 429 0.44 15.35 4.26
CA HIS A 429 -0.08 15.35 2.90
C HIS A 429 -0.95 14.10 2.73
N ILE A 430 -2.26 14.27 2.86
CA ILE A 430 -3.22 13.17 2.70
C ILE A 430 -3.35 12.88 1.22
N GLN A 431 -2.94 11.69 0.81
CA GLN A 431 -3.05 11.24 -0.59
C GLN A 431 -4.51 11.11 -1.00
N GLY A 432 -4.82 11.54 -2.21
CA GLY A 432 -6.16 11.43 -2.78
C GLY A 432 -6.58 9.98 -3.03
N HIS A 433 -7.87 9.78 -3.22
CA HIS A 433 -8.48 8.46 -3.39
C HIS A 433 -7.90 7.66 -4.58
N VAL A 434 -7.49 8.33 -5.68
CA VAL A 434 -6.91 7.65 -6.84
C VAL A 434 -5.57 7.01 -6.49
N ALA A 435 -4.71 7.72 -5.75
CA ALA A 435 -3.43 7.18 -5.28
C ALA A 435 -3.63 5.99 -4.34
N THR A 436 -4.65 6.05 -3.49
CA THR A 436 -4.97 4.99 -2.52
C THR A 436 -5.55 3.73 -3.18
N ILE A 437 -6.33 3.88 -4.27
CA ILE A 437 -7.01 2.76 -4.94
C ILE A 437 -6.12 2.06 -5.96
N ASN A 438 -5.38 2.79 -6.77
CA ASN A 438 -4.66 2.24 -7.92
C ASN A 438 -3.18 2.63 -8.00
N GLY A 439 -2.65 3.31 -6.96
CA GLY A 439 -1.24 3.67 -6.87
C GLY A 439 -0.80 4.81 -7.78
N THR A 440 -1.70 5.49 -8.48
CA THR A 440 -1.35 6.65 -9.30
C THR A 440 -0.92 7.80 -8.40
N PRO A 441 0.25 8.43 -8.62
CA PRO A 441 0.70 9.54 -7.79
C PRO A 441 -0.32 10.69 -7.75
N ASP A 442 -0.58 11.21 -6.55
CA ASP A 442 -1.39 12.40 -6.36
C ASP A 442 -0.52 13.64 -6.46
N THR A 443 -0.82 14.51 -7.40
CA THR A 443 -0.08 15.77 -7.63
C THR A 443 -0.58 16.92 -6.75
N GLN A 444 -1.73 16.75 -6.09
CA GLN A 444 -2.34 17.75 -5.22
C GLN A 444 -2.96 17.09 -3.96
N PRO A 445 -2.11 16.55 -3.06
CA PRO A 445 -2.59 15.98 -1.82
C PRO A 445 -3.24 17.04 -0.94
N GLU A 446 -4.17 16.63 -0.10
CA GLU A 446 -4.80 17.53 0.87
C GLU A 446 -3.82 17.80 2.02
N GLU A 447 -3.49 19.08 2.27
CA GLU A 447 -2.56 19.47 3.32
C GLU A 447 -3.30 19.79 4.62
N VAL A 448 -2.89 19.10 5.68
CA VAL A 448 -3.40 19.29 7.04
C VAL A 448 -2.27 19.18 8.07
N TYR A 449 -2.55 19.50 9.33
CA TYR A 449 -1.59 19.31 10.41
C TYR A 449 -2.07 18.22 11.36
N GLY A 450 -1.19 17.25 11.62
CA GLY A 450 -1.39 16.23 12.66
C GLY A 450 -0.86 16.74 14.00
N VAL A 451 -1.70 16.70 15.02
CA VAL A 451 -1.37 17.11 16.37
C VAL A 451 -1.44 15.91 17.30
N SER A 452 -0.41 15.71 18.10
CA SER A 452 -0.42 14.76 19.21
C SER A 452 -0.16 15.51 20.50
N ALA A 453 -1.07 15.43 21.44
CA ALA A 453 -0.93 16.12 22.73
C ALA A 453 -1.25 15.19 23.91
N GLN A 454 -0.54 15.39 25.01
CA GLN A 454 -0.84 14.80 26.30
C GLN A 454 -1.70 15.78 27.09
N VAL A 455 -2.85 15.33 27.59
CA VAL A 455 -3.74 16.09 28.45
C VAL A 455 -3.88 15.40 29.80
N ALA A 456 -4.00 16.18 30.87
CA ALA A 456 -4.00 15.65 32.23
C ALA A 456 -5.08 14.57 32.48
N ARG A 457 -6.25 14.72 31.89
CA ARG A 457 -7.37 13.76 32.01
C ARG A 457 -7.10 12.38 31.39
N ASP A 458 -6.26 12.33 30.34
CA ASP A 458 -5.97 11.11 29.60
C ASP A 458 -4.66 10.44 30.09
N ARG A 459 -4.03 10.98 31.16
CA ARG A 459 -2.80 10.48 31.78
C ARG A 459 -1.67 10.31 30.76
N ALA A 460 -1.15 9.08 30.58
CA ALA A 460 -0.07 8.78 29.65
C ALA A 460 -0.54 8.60 28.19
N THR A 461 -1.83 8.52 27.96
CA THR A 461 -2.38 8.34 26.61
C THR A 461 -2.32 9.64 25.81
N LEU A 462 -1.79 9.58 24.59
CA LEU A 462 -1.74 10.72 23.69
C LEU A 462 -3.08 10.88 22.97
N ARG A 463 -3.60 12.09 23.02
CA ARG A 463 -4.72 12.49 22.19
C ARG A 463 -4.18 12.97 20.84
N ARG A 464 -4.67 12.37 19.76
CA ARG A 464 -4.32 12.73 18.39
C ARG A 464 -5.51 13.42 17.72
N ASP A 465 -5.21 14.46 16.95
CA ASP A 465 -6.22 15.17 16.18
C ASP A 465 -5.61 15.73 14.88
N VAL A 466 -6.47 16.15 13.97
CA VAL A 466 -6.08 16.75 12.68
C VAL A 466 -6.72 18.14 12.59
N ILE A 467 -5.92 19.12 12.20
CA ILE A 467 -6.36 20.51 12.05
C ILE A 467 -6.00 21.03 10.65
N ASP A 468 -6.90 21.76 10.01
CA ASP A 468 -6.62 22.40 8.73
C ASP A 468 -5.82 23.70 8.91
N SER A 469 -5.23 24.19 7.81
CA SER A 469 -4.43 25.41 7.82
C SER A 469 -5.20 26.67 8.22
N LYS A 470 -6.53 26.69 8.07
CA LYS A 470 -7.38 27.83 8.43
C LYS A 470 -7.67 27.86 9.92
N GLN A 471 -7.63 26.70 10.55
CA GLN A 471 -7.97 26.54 11.97
C GLN A 471 -6.76 26.50 12.89
N ILE A 472 -5.53 26.42 12.32
CA ILE A 472 -4.30 26.28 13.13
C ILE A 472 -4.16 27.33 14.23
N TYR A 473 -4.57 28.58 13.96
CA TYR A 473 -4.54 29.67 14.93
C TYR A 473 -5.86 29.82 15.72
N ASN A 474 -6.83 28.93 15.52
CA ASN A 474 -8.11 29.00 16.24
C ASN A 474 -7.94 28.46 17.67
N GLN A 475 -7.77 29.35 18.62
CA GLN A 475 -7.60 29.03 20.04
C GLN A 475 -8.80 28.30 20.64
N GLU A 476 -10.01 28.54 20.16
CA GLU A 476 -11.20 27.82 20.60
C GLU A 476 -11.12 26.35 20.23
N TRP A 477 -10.66 26.02 19.02
CA TRP A 477 -10.41 24.65 18.61
C TRP A 477 -9.41 23.96 19.56
N TRP A 478 -8.26 24.59 19.86
CA TRP A 478 -7.25 24.05 20.78
C TRP A 478 -7.80 23.81 22.19
N ARG A 479 -8.61 24.77 22.71
CA ARG A 479 -9.25 24.63 24.03
C ARG A 479 -10.20 23.44 24.06
N ASN A 480 -11.03 23.29 23.05
CA ASN A 480 -12.00 22.21 22.95
C ASN A 480 -11.31 20.84 22.75
N ALA A 481 -10.25 20.81 21.96
CA ALA A 481 -9.51 19.61 21.70
C ALA A 481 -8.65 19.16 22.90
N PHE A 482 -7.88 20.05 23.51
CA PHE A 482 -6.82 19.66 24.45
C PHE A 482 -6.95 20.28 25.84
N GLY A 483 -7.47 21.46 26.00
CA GLY A 483 -7.66 22.09 27.33
C GLY A 483 -7.39 23.58 27.39
N HIS A 484 -7.27 24.10 28.60
CA HIS A 484 -7.20 25.53 28.84
C HIS A 484 -5.91 26.19 28.34
N ILE A 485 -6.04 27.42 27.84
CA ILE A 485 -4.94 28.30 27.43
C ILE A 485 -4.95 29.52 28.31
N TRP A 486 -3.88 29.73 29.11
CA TRP A 486 -3.80 30.84 30.07
C TRP A 486 -3.27 32.12 29.44
N LYS A 487 -2.36 32.03 28.48
CA LYS A 487 -1.73 33.17 27.81
C LYS A 487 -1.94 33.10 26.29
N PRO A 488 -3.04 33.66 25.77
CA PRO A 488 -3.40 33.57 24.35
C PRO A 488 -2.36 34.13 23.35
N SER A 489 -1.66 35.23 23.70
CA SER A 489 -0.67 35.86 22.84
C SER A 489 0.59 35.02 22.69
N GLU A 490 1.06 34.48 23.81
CA GLU A 490 2.23 33.59 23.85
C GLU A 490 1.89 32.24 23.22
N PHE A 491 0.64 31.78 23.38
CA PHE A 491 0.16 30.58 22.70
C PHE A 491 0.17 30.72 21.18
N ALA A 492 -0.23 31.88 20.64
CA ALA A 492 -0.15 32.15 19.20
C ALA A 492 1.30 32.08 18.68
N ARG A 493 2.27 32.49 19.49
CA ARG A 493 3.71 32.34 19.17
C ARG A 493 4.16 30.88 19.20
N MET A 494 3.69 30.11 20.16
CA MET A 494 3.93 28.67 20.19
C MET A 494 3.41 28.02 18.91
N VAL A 495 2.17 28.32 18.51
CA VAL A 495 1.58 27.78 17.28
C VAL A 495 2.40 28.19 16.05
N ASN A 496 2.89 29.42 16.00
CA ASN A 496 3.76 29.86 14.91
C ASN A 496 5.07 29.06 14.85
N ILE A 497 5.65 28.72 16.00
CA ILE A 497 6.83 27.86 16.09
C ILE A 497 6.48 26.45 15.59
N LEU A 498 5.34 25.88 16.05
CA LEU A 498 4.88 24.56 15.63
C LEU A 498 4.66 24.51 14.13
N GLU A 499 4.04 25.52 13.52
CA GLU A 499 3.80 25.60 12.08
C GLU A 499 5.10 25.61 11.29
N ARG A 500 6.09 26.42 11.70
CA ARG A 500 7.40 26.47 11.05
C ARG A 500 8.17 25.15 11.17
N THR A 501 8.02 24.42 12.27
CA THR A 501 8.66 23.13 12.47
C THR A 501 7.88 21.97 11.85
N ALA A 502 6.61 22.19 11.45
CA ALA A 502 5.75 21.16 10.89
C ALA A 502 6.32 20.53 9.61
N ASP A 503 7.02 21.34 8.81
CA ASP A 503 7.61 20.88 7.55
C ASP A 503 8.82 19.96 7.74
N LEU A 504 9.53 20.06 8.86
CA LEU A 504 10.64 19.17 9.20
C LEU A 504 10.21 17.70 9.37
N GLY A 505 8.95 17.52 9.66
CA GLY A 505 8.35 16.19 9.77
C GLY A 505 7.20 16.01 8.79
N ALA A 506 7.16 16.79 7.71
CA ALA A 506 6.16 16.62 6.67
C ALA A 506 6.23 15.20 6.09
N ARG A 507 5.08 14.57 5.95
CA ARG A 507 5.00 13.21 5.42
C ARG A 507 3.74 12.95 4.65
N ASN A 508 3.87 12.09 3.66
CA ASN A 508 2.73 11.55 2.96
C ASN A 508 2.01 10.54 3.85
N VAL A 509 0.74 10.76 4.06
CA VAL A 509 -0.13 9.90 4.87
C VAL A 509 -1.36 9.50 4.07
N VAL A 510 -2.06 8.50 4.56
CA VAL A 510 -3.30 8.02 3.96
C VAL A 510 -4.44 8.10 4.98
N ASN A 511 -5.63 8.29 4.47
CA ASN A 511 -6.88 8.23 5.24
C ASN A 511 -7.60 6.91 4.96
N PHE A 512 -6.91 5.78 5.17
CA PHE A 512 -7.40 4.47 4.80
C PHE A 512 -7.01 3.39 5.82
N ILE A 513 -7.86 2.37 6.00
CA ILE A 513 -7.65 1.25 6.91
C ILE A 513 -7.72 -0.07 6.11
N GLY A 514 -6.74 -0.94 6.29
CA GLY A 514 -6.65 -2.22 5.59
C GLY A 514 -5.53 -2.27 4.57
N LEU A 515 -5.77 -2.81 3.38
CA LEU A 515 -4.79 -2.87 2.30
C LEU A 515 -5.07 -1.74 1.30
N ALA A 516 -4.07 -0.93 0.98
CA ALA A 516 -4.17 0.11 -0.04
C ALA A 516 -2.83 0.37 -0.73
N TRP A 517 -2.88 1.11 -1.82
CA TRP A 517 -1.68 1.58 -2.49
C TRP A 517 -1.10 2.80 -1.78
N ARG A 518 0.21 2.81 -1.59
CA ARG A 518 0.97 3.93 -1.06
C ARG A 518 2.27 4.06 -1.83
N ALA A 519 2.49 5.21 -2.46
CA ALA A 519 3.68 5.45 -3.30
C ALA A 519 3.94 4.34 -4.36
N GLY A 520 2.87 3.77 -4.93
CA GLY A 520 2.93 2.72 -5.94
C GLY A 520 3.15 1.29 -5.40
N GLU A 521 3.18 1.11 -4.07
CA GLU A 521 3.32 -0.19 -3.41
C GLU A 521 2.08 -0.53 -2.57
N LEU A 522 1.67 -1.78 -2.57
CA LEU A 522 0.63 -2.27 -1.66
C LEU A 522 1.13 -2.23 -0.23
N THR A 523 0.37 -1.62 0.65
CA THR A 523 0.76 -1.38 2.04
C THR A 523 -0.38 -1.73 2.99
N ALA A 524 -0.04 -2.41 4.10
CA ALA A 524 -0.96 -2.64 5.20
C ALA A 524 -1.08 -1.37 6.07
N LEU A 525 -2.30 -0.93 6.35
CA LEU A 525 -2.60 0.34 7.01
C LEU A 525 -3.56 0.13 8.18
N GLU A 526 -3.28 0.76 9.31
CA GLU A 526 -4.18 0.75 10.49
C GLU A 526 -4.27 2.13 11.15
N GLY A 527 -5.26 2.31 12.03
CA GLY A 527 -5.69 3.59 12.58
C GLY A 527 -4.59 4.48 13.16
N LYS A 528 -3.60 3.90 13.84
CA LYS A 528 -2.52 4.71 14.45
C LYS A 528 -1.61 5.40 13.42
N ASP A 529 -1.51 4.84 12.18
CA ASP A 529 -0.69 5.36 11.10
C ASP A 529 -1.52 6.07 10.03
N CYS A 530 -2.84 6.17 10.23
CA CYS A 530 -3.80 6.78 9.32
C CYS A 530 -4.36 8.08 9.91
N TYR A 531 -4.64 9.03 9.04
CA TYR A 531 -5.12 10.35 9.43
C TYR A 531 -6.39 10.71 8.68
N PHE A 532 -7.42 11.07 9.42
CA PHE A 532 -8.72 11.46 8.90
C PHE A 532 -9.05 12.88 9.38
N ILE A 533 -9.61 13.72 8.52
CA ILE A 533 -10.02 15.07 8.85
C ILE A 533 -11.23 15.03 9.79
N GLU A 534 -12.22 14.22 9.44
CA GLU A 534 -13.42 14.01 10.24
C GLU A 534 -13.60 12.51 10.50
N PRO A 535 -12.78 11.91 11.40
CA PRO A 535 -12.64 10.46 11.51
C PRO A 535 -13.98 9.74 11.72
N GLN A 536 -14.83 10.24 12.64
CA GLN A 536 -16.12 9.62 12.94
C GLN A 536 -17.14 9.72 11.80
N LYS A 537 -16.98 10.70 10.91
CA LYS A 537 -17.84 10.89 9.75
C LYS A 537 -17.33 10.14 8.50
N GLN A 538 -16.06 9.83 8.44
CA GLN A 538 -15.43 9.26 7.24
C GLN A 538 -15.27 7.75 7.30
N CYS A 539 -14.86 7.18 8.42
CA CYS A 539 -14.55 5.76 8.52
C CYS A 539 -14.95 5.15 9.85
N LEU A 540 -15.66 4.02 9.79
CA LEU A 540 -16.06 3.24 10.96
C LEU A 540 -14.86 2.76 11.78
N TYR A 541 -13.79 2.39 11.10
CA TYR A 541 -12.59 1.76 11.66
C TYR A 541 -11.43 2.74 11.92
N HIS A 542 -11.68 4.05 11.92
CA HIS A 542 -10.63 5.09 12.02
C HIS A 542 -9.63 4.92 13.19
N ASN A 543 -10.03 4.27 14.29
CA ASN A 543 -9.19 3.98 15.46
C ASN A 543 -8.88 2.48 15.61
N MET A 544 -9.13 1.68 14.59
CA MET A 544 -8.94 0.25 14.66
C MET A 544 -7.46 -0.13 14.71
N ALA A 545 -7.12 -1.03 15.62
CA ALA A 545 -5.91 -1.82 15.55
C ALA A 545 -6.31 -3.26 15.24
N PHE A 546 -5.78 -3.81 14.15
CA PHE A 546 -6.10 -5.19 13.76
C PHE A 546 -5.57 -6.19 14.78
N PRO A 547 -6.26 -7.31 15.00
CA PRO A 547 -5.75 -8.41 15.81
C PRO A 547 -4.37 -8.88 15.34
N ARG A 548 -3.50 -9.17 16.28
CA ARG A 548 -2.13 -9.69 16.09
C ARG A 548 -2.05 -11.14 16.49
N GLY A 549 -1.14 -11.88 15.91
CA GLY A 549 -0.90 -13.27 16.28
C GLY A 549 0.09 -13.97 15.36
N SER A 550 0.14 -15.29 15.45
CA SER A 550 1.03 -16.12 14.66
C SER A 550 0.29 -16.81 13.50
N ARG A 551 1.05 -17.33 12.53
CA ARG A 551 0.50 -18.20 11.48
C ARG A 551 -0.12 -19.50 12.05
N ALA A 552 0.37 -19.96 13.17
CA ALA A 552 -0.22 -21.11 13.86
C ALA A 552 -1.62 -20.78 14.40
N ASP A 553 -1.84 -19.60 14.95
CA ASP A 553 -3.17 -19.14 15.37
C ASP A 553 -4.12 -19.08 14.19
N ALA A 554 -3.66 -18.64 13.01
CA ALA A 554 -4.46 -18.66 11.78
C ALA A 554 -4.91 -20.06 11.40
N ALA A 555 -4.02 -21.05 11.46
CA ALA A 555 -4.35 -22.45 11.17
C ALA A 555 -5.38 -23.02 12.17
N ILE A 556 -5.22 -22.72 13.46
CA ILE A 556 -6.17 -23.13 14.51
C ILE A 556 -7.57 -22.55 14.25
N VAL A 557 -7.63 -21.25 13.92
CA VAL A 557 -8.92 -20.58 13.63
C VAL A 557 -9.58 -21.18 12.40
N ILE A 558 -8.84 -21.38 11.31
CA ILE A 558 -9.38 -21.96 10.07
C ILE A 558 -9.92 -23.36 10.35
N ALA A 559 -9.18 -24.21 11.04
CA ALA A 559 -9.61 -25.58 11.38
C ALA A 559 -10.91 -25.56 12.21
N ALA A 560 -10.99 -24.71 13.22
CA ALA A 560 -12.19 -24.56 14.05
C ALA A 560 -13.42 -24.14 13.22
N TYR A 561 -13.25 -23.20 12.28
CA TYR A 561 -14.34 -22.79 11.38
C TYR A 561 -14.76 -23.90 10.42
N GLN A 562 -13.82 -24.71 9.91
CA GLN A 562 -14.10 -25.85 9.03
C GLN A 562 -14.92 -26.94 9.74
N GLU A 563 -14.70 -27.14 11.04
CA GLU A 563 -15.45 -28.12 11.83
C GLU A 563 -16.88 -27.65 12.17
N THR A 564 -17.17 -26.35 12.14
CA THR A 564 -18.46 -25.79 12.57
C THR A 564 -19.61 -26.17 11.66
N PHE A 565 -19.38 -26.34 10.35
CA PHE A 565 -20.37 -26.79 9.38
C PHE A 565 -19.75 -27.75 8.36
N SER A 566 -20.36 -28.89 8.14
CA SER A 566 -19.87 -29.94 7.23
C SER A 566 -19.78 -29.52 5.75
N ASN A 567 -20.46 -28.42 5.36
CA ASN A 567 -20.40 -27.81 4.04
C ASN A 567 -19.55 -26.53 4.01
N ASN A 568 -18.63 -26.34 4.94
CA ASN A 568 -17.79 -25.18 5.06
C ASN A 568 -18.53 -23.82 5.13
N ALA A 569 -19.82 -23.79 5.47
CA ALA A 569 -20.62 -22.57 5.42
C ALA A 569 -20.06 -21.43 6.27
N ALA A 570 -19.54 -21.73 7.48
CA ALA A 570 -18.86 -20.74 8.33
C ALA A 570 -17.51 -20.34 7.77
N THR A 571 -16.73 -21.29 7.24
CA THR A 571 -15.42 -21.07 6.64
C THR A 571 -15.52 -20.16 5.40
N ILE A 572 -16.55 -20.35 4.56
CA ILE A 572 -16.81 -19.49 3.40
C ILE A 572 -16.98 -18.02 3.84
N GLY A 573 -17.72 -17.77 4.93
CA GLY A 573 -17.88 -16.44 5.50
C GLY A 573 -16.57 -15.85 6.03
N LEU A 574 -15.76 -16.64 6.73
CA LEU A 574 -14.45 -16.21 7.23
C LEU A 574 -13.49 -15.88 6.07
N VAL A 575 -13.39 -16.77 5.08
CA VAL A 575 -12.51 -16.59 3.91
C VAL A 575 -12.94 -15.39 3.09
N TRP A 576 -14.26 -15.20 2.90
CA TRP A 576 -14.77 -13.99 2.27
C TRP A 576 -14.35 -12.73 3.03
N ALA A 577 -14.51 -12.70 4.34
CA ALA A 577 -14.18 -11.53 5.17
C ALA A 577 -12.69 -11.19 5.11
N LEU A 578 -11.82 -12.19 5.24
CA LEU A 578 -10.36 -12.01 5.16
C LEU A 578 -9.91 -11.67 3.73
N GLY A 579 -10.59 -12.19 2.72
CA GLY A 579 -10.31 -11.90 1.31
C GLY A 579 -10.74 -10.50 0.85
N ALA A 580 -11.54 -9.77 1.63
CA ALA A 580 -12.03 -8.42 1.30
C ALA A 580 -10.91 -7.44 0.92
N HIS A 581 -9.74 -7.60 1.51
CA HIS A 581 -8.55 -6.79 1.23
C HIS A 581 -8.01 -6.96 -0.20
N LEU A 582 -8.27 -8.08 -0.87
CA LEU A 582 -7.88 -8.33 -2.26
C LEU A 582 -8.54 -7.37 -3.26
N LYS A 583 -9.58 -6.66 -2.83
CA LYS A 583 -10.26 -5.66 -3.65
C LYS A 583 -9.31 -4.63 -4.26
N MET A 584 -8.26 -4.25 -3.55
CA MET A 584 -7.27 -3.27 -4.04
C MET A 584 -6.44 -3.78 -5.22
N VAL A 585 -6.36 -5.10 -5.40
CA VAL A 585 -5.67 -5.73 -6.53
C VAL A 585 -6.66 -6.11 -7.62
N LEU A 586 -7.80 -6.69 -7.25
CA LEU A 586 -8.80 -7.17 -8.21
C LEU A 586 -9.66 -6.04 -8.82
N GLY A 587 -9.73 -4.85 -8.18
CA GLY A 587 -10.58 -3.74 -8.57
C GLY A 587 -12.08 -3.93 -8.24
N PHE A 588 -12.45 -5.07 -7.68
CA PHE A 588 -13.78 -5.38 -7.18
C PHE A 588 -13.70 -6.43 -6.06
N TYR A 589 -14.76 -6.55 -5.26
CA TYR A 589 -14.96 -7.68 -4.35
C TYR A 589 -16.44 -7.83 -4.02
N PRO A 590 -17.00 -9.07 -3.97
CA PRO A 590 -18.42 -9.30 -3.74
C PRO A 590 -18.84 -8.92 -2.32
N HIS A 591 -20.09 -8.47 -2.18
CA HIS A 591 -20.77 -8.47 -0.89
C HIS A 591 -21.07 -9.92 -0.51
N PHE A 592 -21.54 -10.13 0.72
CA PHE A 592 -21.79 -11.48 1.20
C PHE A 592 -23.18 -11.59 1.86
N GLN A 593 -23.95 -12.57 1.47
CA GLN A 593 -25.23 -12.88 2.09
C GLN A 593 -25.11 -14.15 2.94
N MET A 594 -25.42 -14.02 4.22
CA MET A 594 -25.45 -15.15 5.12
C MET A 594 -26.91 -15.54 5.37
N GLN A 595 -27.36 -16.57 4.67
CA GLN A 595 -28.66 -17.19 4.88
C GLN A 595 -28.58 -18.21 6.02
N ALA A 596 -29.63 -18.36 6.81
CA ALA A 596 -29.63 -19.29 7.92
C ALA A 596 -31.04 -19.80 8.21
N GLN A 597 -31.16 -21.08 8.41
CA GLN A 597 -32.37 -21.66 8.98
C GLN A 597 -32.54 -21.25 10.44
N LYS A 598 -33.73 -21.14 10.91
CA LYS A 598 -34.03 -20.83 12.32
C LYS A 598 -33.32 -21.84 13.22
N GLY A 599 -32.49 -21.38 14.16
CA GLY A 599 -31.76 -22.26 15.07
C GLY A 599 -30.39 -22.74 14.57
N ALA A 600 -29.97 -22.40 13.34
CA ALA A 600 -28.66 -22.79 12.81
C ALA A 600 -27.46 -21.99 13.38
N GLY A 601 -27.65 -21.19 14.42
CA GLY A 601 -26.56 -20.53 15.14
C GLY A 601 -25.98 -19.26 14.46
N LYS A 602 -26.68 -18.63 13.51
CA LYS A 602 -26.22 -17.43 12.79
C LYS A 602 -25.68 -16.33 13.71
N SER A 603 -26.46 -15.90 14.70
CA SER A 603 -26.04 -14.80 15.60
C SER A 603 -24.77 -15.15 16.37
N GLN A 604 -24.65 -16.40 16.81
CA GLN A 604 -23.47 -16.88 17.52
C GLN A 604 -22.23 -16.92 16.61
N LEU A 605 -22.38 -17.32 15.35
CA LEU A 605 -21.31 -17.28 14.37
C LEU A 605 -20.85 -15.83 14.10
N LEU A 606 -21.80 -14.90 13.92
CA LEU A 606 -21.49 -13.49 13.71
C LEU A 606 -20.79 -12.86 14.92
N ASP A 607 -21.23 -13.17 16.14
CA ASP A 607 -20.54 -12.72 17.36
C ASP A 607 -19.10 -13.26 17.43
N ARG A 608 -18.89 -14.50 16.98
CA ARG A 608 -17.55 -15.08 16.90
C ARG A 608 -16.70 -14.44 15.81
N MET A 609 -17.25 -14.15 14.66
CA MET A 609 -16.53 -13.40 13.62
C MET A 609 -16.08 -12.03 14.14
N GLN A 610 -16.93 -11.30 14.87
CA GLN A 610 -16.54 -10.00 15.46
C GLN A 610 -15.34 -10.14 16.40
N SER A 611 -15.35 -11.14 17.28
CA SER A 611 -14.24 -11.34 18.23
C SER A 611 -12.98 -11.90 17.55
N THR A 612 -13.11 -12.72 16.50
CA THR A 612 -12.00 -13.42 15.84
C THR A 612 -11.20 -12.50 14.91
N ILE A 613 -11.88 -11.66 14.13
CA ILE A 613 -11.24 -10.82 13.10
C ILE A 613 -11.50 -9.32 13.27
N ALA A 614 -12.02 -8.90 14.41
CA ALA A 614 -12.42 -7.50 14.71
C ALA A 614 -13.44 -6.92 13.69
N PHE A 615 -14.26 -7.80 13.14
CA PHE A 615 -15.35 -7.44 12.24
C PHE A 615 -16.49 -6.77 13.03
N GLN A 616 -17.11 -5.74 12.48
CA GLN A 616 -18.20 -5.02 13.16
C GLN A 616 -19.54 -5.28 12.51
N MET A 617 -20.54 -5.63 13.33
CA MET A 617 -21.95 -5.74 12.94
C MET A 617 -22.71 -4.47 13.31
N LEU A 618 -23.41 -3.88 12.35
CA LEU A 618 -24.26 -2.71 12.55
C LEU A 618 -25.72 -3.13 12.49
N SER A 619 -26.50 -2.74 13.50
CA SER A 619 -27.95 -3.00 13.52
C SER A 619 -28.70 -2.03 12.60
N ALA A 620 -29.93 -2.39 12.22
CA ALA A 620 -30.85 -1.54 11.46
C ALA A 620 -31.01 -0.12 12.06
N GLN A 621 -30.97 0.02 13.38
CA GLN A 621 -31.03 1.31 14.06
C GLN A 621 -29.83 2.22 13.69
N MET A 622 -28.63 1.63 13.58
CA MET A 622 -27.41 2.37 13.25
C MET A 622 -27.36 2.75 11.77
N LEU A 623 -28.10 2.06 10.91
CA LEU A 623 -28.14 2.25 9.45
C LEU A 623 -29.23 3.23 8.98
N LYS A 624 -29.98 3.85 9.87
CA LYS A 624 -31.09 4.76 9.52
C LYS A 624 -30.66 5.99 8.73
N THR A 625 -29.48 6.54 9.00
CA THR A 625 -29.02 7.75 8.35
C THR A 625 -28.06 7.45 7.19
N ASP A 626 -28.19 8.18 6.08
CA ASP A 626 -27.30 8.06 4.91
C ASP A 626 -25.82 8.22 5.27
N HIS A 627 -25.53 9.22 6.11
CA HIS A 627 -24.19 9.46 6.62
C HIS A 627 -23.57 8.22 7.30
N ARG A 628 -24.28 7.54 8.20
CA ARG A 628 -23.78 6.34 8.89
C ARG A 628 -23.60 5.16 7.94
N ARG A 629 -24.50 4.99 6.98
CA ARG A 629 -24.37 3.97 5.95
C ARG A 629 -23.09 4.16 5.14
N ARG A 630 -22.86 5.39 4.63
CA ARG A 630 -21.66 5.72 3.84
C ARG A 630 -20.38 5.61 4.66
N ALA A 631 -20.36 6.15 5.88
CA ALA A 631 -19.19 6.05 6.76
C ALA A 631 -18.83 4.60 7.10
N SER A 632 -19.83 3.70 7.21
CA SER A 632 -19.59 2.30 7.53
C SER A 632 -18.82 1.53 6.42
N VAL A 633 -18.92 1.96 5.17
CA VAL A 633 -18.32 1.30 4.01
C VAL A 633 -17.17 2.10 3.42
N SER A 634 -16.78 3.21 4.04
CA SER A 634 -15.80 4.13 3.45
C SER A 634 -14.43 4.02 4.09
N TYR A 635 -13.41 4.27 3.26
CA TYR A 635 -12.00 4.37 3.64
C TYR A 635 -11.43 3.11 4.31
N THR A 636 -11.94 1.95 3.94
CA THR A 636 -11.43 0.68 4.43
C THR A 636 -11.68 -0.45 3.43
N THR A 637 -10.78 -1.42 3.37
CA THR A 637 -11.02 -2.72 2.75
C THR A 637 -11.51 -3.76 3.76
N HIS A 638 -11.47 -3.45 5.08
CA HIS A 638 -11.99 -4.37 6.07
C HIS A 638 -13.52 -4.45 5.97
N PRO A 639 -14.11 -5.64 5.95
CA PRO A 639 -15.54 -5.79 5.73
C PRO A 639 -16.36 -5.29 6.93
N VAL A 640 -17.64 -5.00 6.70
CA VAL A 640 -18.60 -4.61 7.72
C VAL A 640 -19.85 -5.48 7.60
N GLY A 641 -20.51 -5.76 8.70
CA GLY A 641 -21.78 -6.49 8.71
C GLY A 641 -22.99 -5.56 8.95
N TRP A 642 -24.05 -5.79 8.21
CA TRP A 642 -25.35 -5.13 8.41
C TRP A 642 -26.38 -6.18 8.78
N ASP A 643 -26.94 -6.03 10.01
CA ASP A 643 -27.94 -6.95 10.53
C ASP A 643 -29.33 -6.32 10.52
N GLU A 644 -30.34 -7.16 10.26
CA GLU A 644 -31.75 -6.81 10.24
C GLU A 644 -32.14 -5.63 9.35
N PHE A 645 -31.35 -5.31 8.34
CA PHE A 645 -31.61 -4.15 7.48
C PHE A 645 -32.89 -4.28 6.66
N SER A 646 -33.42 -5.48 6.43
CA SER A 646 -34.74 -5.73 5.81
C SER A 646 -35.91 -5.09 6.58
N LYS A 647 -35.72 -4.77 7.86
CA LYS A 647 -36.69 -4.05 8.69
C LYS A 647 -36.72 -2.52 8.45
N LEU A 648 -35.84 -2.01 7.60
CA LEU A 648 -35.77 -0.58 7.26
C LEU A 648 -36.92 -0.16 6.31
N PRO A 649 -37.33 1.11 6.29
CA PRO A 649 -38.30 1.62 5.31
C PRO A 649 -37.87 1.39 3.86
N LYS A 650 -38.81 1.12 2.96
CA LYS A 650 -38.56 0.86 1.53
C LYS A 650 -37.70 1.91 0.84
N ALA A 651 -37.89 3.17 1.15
CA ALA A 651 -37.05 4.26 0.61
C ALA A 651 -35.57 4.10 1.01
N VAL A 652 -35.30 3.71 2.25
CA VAL A 652 -33.94 3.45 2.75
C VAL A 652 -33.34 2.21 2.11
N LEU A 653 -34.15 1.17 1.85
CA LEU A 653 -33.70 -0.04 1.15
C LEU A 653 -33.28 0.25 -0.30
N SER A 654 -34.01 1.11 -1.00
CA SER A 654 -33.62 1.58 -2.35
C SER A 654 -32.29 2.33 -2.36
N ASP A 655 -32.05 3.18 -1.35
CA ASP A 655 -30.78 3.89 -1.19
C ASP A 655 -29.63 2.90 -0.87
N ILE A 656 -29.90 1.88 -0.07
CA ILE A 656 -28.96 0.83 0.28
C ILE A 656 -28.55 0.05 -0.98
N ASP A 657 -29.47 -0.29 -1.85
CA ASP A 657 -29.19 -0.97 -3.10
C ASP A 657 -28.20 -0.16 -3.95
N GLY A 658 -28.46 1.11 -4.18
CA GLY A 658 -27.54 2.02 -4.89
C GLY A 658 -26.17 2.09 -4.23
N LEU A 659 -26.10 2.21 -2.91
CA LEU A 659 -24.86 2.27 -2.15
C LEU A 659 -24.05 0.98 -2.28
N LEU A 660 -24.67 -0.20 -2.18
CA LEU A 660 -24.00 -1.48 -2.32
C LEU A 660 -23.54 -1.72 -3.77
N GLN A 661 -24.29 -1.22 -4.76
CA GLN A 661 -23.81 -1.25 -6.15
C GLN A 661 -22.53 -0.45 -6.34
N SER A 662 -22.43 0.72 -5.72
CA SER A 662 -21.25 1.59 -5.76
C SER A 662 -20.06 0.96 -5.01
N THR A 663 -20.29 0.34 -3.87
CA THR A 663 -19.24 -0.30 -3.08
C THR A 663 -18.74 -1.64 -3.62
N TYR A 664 -19.42 -2.28 -4.56
CA TYR A 664 -18.94 -3.50 -5.22
C TYR A 664 -17.60 -3.26 -5.94
N ARG A 665 -17.49 -2.17 -6.65
CA ARG A 665 -16.21 -1.61 -7.09
C ARG A 665 -15.78 -0.57 -6.04
N THR A 666 -15.04 0.41 -6.39
CA THR A 666 -14.70 1.50 -5.48
C THR A 666 -15.22 2.79 -6.08
N GLU A 667 -15.98 3.56 -5.30
CA GLU A 667 -16.56 4.81 -5.76
C GLU A 667 -16.24 5.94 -4.78
N PHE A 668 -15.80 7.06 -5.32
CA PHE A 668 -15.59 8.28 -4.57
C PHE A 668 -16.75 9.26 -4.83
N THR A 669 -17.32 9.79 -3.76
CA THR A 669 -18.41 10.76 -3.82
C THR A 669 -18.29 11.81 -2.73
N ARG A 670 -18.94 12.96 -2.93
CA ARG A 670 -19.07 14.01 -1.93
C ARG A 670 -20.54 14.28 -1.67
N VAL A 671 -20.93 14.31 -0.41
CA VAL A 671 -22.34 14.35 -0.01
C VAL A 671 -22.60 15.45 1.01
N GLY A 672 -23.79 16.05 0.93
CA GLY A 672 -24.28 17.08 1.83
C GLY A 672 -23.78 18.49 1.52
N ALA A 673 -24.30 19.48 2.22
CA ALA A 673 -23.94 20.90 2.04
C ALA A 673 -22.44 21.18 2.33
N SER A 674 -21.83 20.39 3.23
CA SER A 674 -20.41 20.45 3.58
C SER A 674 -19.51 19.64 2.65
N LEU A 675 -20.06 18.97 1.62
CA LEU A 675 -19.34 18.17 0.63
C LEU A 675 -18.40 17.13 1.29
N VAL A 676 -18.87 16.45 2.34
CA VAL A 676 -18.07 15.42 3.03
C VAL A 676 -17.65 14.33 2.04
N PRO A 677 -16.35 14.03 1.91
CA PRO A 677 -15.86 13.04 0.97
C PRO A 677 -16.03 11.63 1.54
N TYR A 678 -16.46 10.70 0.68
CA TYR A 678 -16.59 9.27 0.98
C TYR A 678 -15.88 8.45 -0.11
N LEU A 679 -15.01 7.53 0.31
CA LEU A 679 -14.39 6.53 -0.55
C LEU A 679 -15.03 5.17 -0.21
N MET A 680 -16.15 4.88 -0.87
CA MET A 680 -16.94 3.68 -0.60
C MET A 680 -16.27 2.46 -1.20
N CYS A 681 -15.77 1.55 -0.36
CA CYS A 681 -15.03 0.38 -0.81
C CYS A 681 -15.16 -0.87 0.07
N ALA A 682 -15.63 -0.79 1.33
CA ALA A 682 -15.75 -1.96 2.17
C ALA A 682 -16.82 -2.93 1.65
N PRO A 683 -16.51 -4.22 1.48
CA PRO A 683 -17.53 -5.22 1.24
C PRO A 683 -18.44 -5.38 2.46
N VAL A 684 -19.71 -5.67 2.22
CA VAL A 684 -20.74 -5.76 3.27
C VAL A 684 -21.25 -7.18 3.41
N LEU A 685 -21.29 -7.70 4.63
CA LEU A 685 -22.03 -8.91 5.00
C LEU A 685 -23.48 -8.52 5.32
N LEU A 686 -24.40 -9.10 4.59
CA LEU A 686 -25.83 -8.91 4.76
C LEU A 686 -26.38 -10.09 5.57
N ALA A 687 -26.80 -9.81 6.82
CA ALA A 687 -27.37 -10.80 7.72
C ALA A 687 -28.86 -10.51 7.91
N GLY A 688 -29.71 -11.31 7.31
CA GLY A 688 -31.19 -11.16 7.41
C GLY A 688 -31.90 -12.44 7.07
N GLU A 689 -33.23 -12.50 7.35
CA GLU A 689 -34.02 -13.70 7.04
C GLU A 689 -34.30 -13.83 5.55
N GLU A 690 -34.55 -12.74 4.84
CA GLU A 690 -34.65 -12.68 3.38
C GLU A 690 -34.08 -11.35 2.87
N VAL A 691 -33.03 -11.41 2.11
CA VAL A 691 -32.46 -10.28 1.39
C VAL A 691 -32.86 -10.41 -0.07
N ASP A 692 -34.07 -10.00 -0.37
CA ASP A 692 -34.57 -10.00 -1.74
C ASP A 692 -34.15 -8.67 -2.43
N VAL A 693 -32.86 -8.56 -2.69
CA VAL A 693 -32.29 -7.43 -3.42
C VAL A 693 -31.86 -7.96 -4.79
N GLU A 694 -32.82 -8.12 -5.67
CA GLU A 694 -32.66 -8.70 -7.01
C GLU A 694 -31.52 -8.05 -7.82
N SER A 695 -31.40 -6.72 -7.72
CA SER A 695 -30.37 -5.96 -8.45
C SER A 695 -28.93 -6.22 -7.96
N LEU A 696 -28.75 -6.76 -6.75
CA LEU A 696 -27.45 -7.06 -6.14
C LEU A 696 -27.03 -8.51 -6.31
N GLN A 697 -27.91 -9.42 -6.73
CA GLN A 697 -27.60 -10.86 -6.79
C GLN A 697 -26.30 -11.16 -7.58
N SER A 698 -26.05 -10.43 -8.66
CA SER A 698 -24.80 -10.57 -9.45
C SER A 698 -23.55 -10.00 -8.77
N LYS A 699 -23.67 -9.35 -7.61
CA LYS A 699 -22.57 -8.67 -6.90
C LYS A 699 -22.36 -9.27 -5.50
N ILE A 700 -23.04 -10.36 -5.19
CA ILE A 700 -23.02 -11.03 -3.90
C ILE A 700 -22.44 -12.44 -4.06
N CYS A 701 -21.68 -12.92 -3.07
CA CYS A 701 -21.54 -14.33 -2.75
C CYS A 701 -22.45 -14.67 -1.57
N ARG A 702 -22.81 -15.91 -1.41
CA ARG A 702 -23.64 -16.33 -0.28
C ARG A 702 -23.13 -17.60 0.39
N THR A 703 -23.65 -17.86 1.57
CA THR A 703 -23.54 -19.14 2.26
C THR A 703 -24.84 -19.46 2.97
N SER A 704 -25.10 -20.76 3.13
CA SER A 704 -26.35 -21.26 3.72
C SER A 704 -26.05 -22.09 4.96
N LEU A 705 -26.46 -21.59 6.13
CA LEU A 705 -26.36 -22.29 7.41
C LEU A 705 -27.59 -23.15 7.62
N SER A 706 -27.45 -24.47 7.68
CA SER A 706 -28.52 -25.39 7.95
C SER A 706 -28.21 -26.21 9.21
N VAL A 707 -29.28 -26.58 9.93
CA VAL A 707 -29.18 -27.32 11.21
C VAL A 707 -28.62 -28.73 11.01
N ASP A 708 -28.96 -29.38 9.91
CA ASP A 708 -28.52 -30.73 9.56
C ASP A 708 -27.00 -30.81 9.23
N LYS A 709 -26.39 -29.70 8.91
CA LYS A 709 -24.93 -29.59 8.59
C LYS A 709 -24.10 -29.02 9.71
N GLN A 710 -24.73 -28.62 10.83
CA GLN A 710 -24.08 -27.99 11.96
C GLN A 710 -23.18 -28.99 12.71
N GLY A 711 -21.93 -28.64 12.90
CA GLY A 711 -20.95 -29.32 13.73
C GLY A 711 -20.77 -28.66 15.10
N PRO A 712 -19.60 -28.83 15.74
CA PRO A 712 -19.30 -28.20 17.01
C PRO A 712 -19.36 -26.65 16.92
N LEU A 713 -19.88 -26.04 17.96
CA LEU A 713 -19.87 -24.58 18.07
C LEU A 713 -18.44 -24.05 18.29
N LEU A 714 -18.13 -22.88 17.73
CA LEU A 714 -16.86 -22.23 17.94
C LEU A 714 -16.60 -21.97 19.45
N ALA A 715 -15.46 -22.41 19.94
CA ALA A 715 -15.05 -22.27 21.33
C ALA A 715 -14.92 -20.78 21.74
N ARG A 716 -15.15 -20.48 23.03
CA ARG A 716 -15.05 -19.12 23.54
C ARG A 716 -13.62 -18.61 23.64
N ASP A 717 -12.69 -19.48 23.86
CA ASP A 717 -11.25 -19.29 24.04
C ASP A 717 -10.45 -19.43 22.73
N LEU A 718 -11.16 -19.48 21.58
CA LEU A 718 -10.52 -19.49 20.28
C LEU A 718 -9.61 -18.25 20.12
N PRO A 719 -8.33 -18.42 19.70
CA PRO A 719 -7.44 -17.28 19.47
C PRO A 719 -8.01 -16.32 18.42
N GLN A 720 -7.59 -15.07 18.48
CA GLN A 720 -7.88 -14.14 17.40
C GLN A 720 -7.08 -14.52 16.15
N PHE A 721 -7.68 -14.35 14.99
CA PHE A 721 -6.97 -14.50 13.73
C PHE A 721 -5.96 -13.34 13.57
N PRO A 722 -4.72 -13.59 13.14
CA PRO A 722 -3.69 -12.56 12.95
C PRO A 722 -3.97 -11.71 11.70
N VAL A 723 -4.98 -10.85 11.79
CA VAL A 723 -5.47 -10.05 10.64
C VAL A 723 -4.39 -9.09 10.14
N TRP A 724 -3.61 -8.50 11.04
CA TRP A 724 -2.53 -7.59 10.63
C TRP A 724 -1.45 -8.31 9.82
N GLU A 725 -0.97 -9.43 10.32
CA GLU A 725 0.04 -10.25 9.65
C GLU A 725 -0.49 -10.79 8.32
N TRP A 726 -1.78 -11.09 8.25
CA TRP A 726 -2.47 -11.45 7.01
C TRP A 726 -2.46 -10.30 5.98
N ILE A 727 -2.83 -9.08 6.38
CA ILE A 727 -2.83 -7.92 5.49
C ILE A 727 -1.39 -7.61 5.04
N GLN A 728 -0.41 -7.71 5.95
CA GLN A 728 1.01 -7.58 5.60
C GLN A 728 1.45 -8.65 4.59
N PHE A 729 1.04 -9.90 4.78
CA PHE A 729 1.30 -10.96 3.80
C PHE A 729 0.69 -10.63 2.44
N LEU A 730 -0.54 -10.15 2.38
CA LEU A 730 -1.16 -9.71 1.13
C LEU A 730 -0.40 -8.55 0.47
N ALA A 731 0.11 -7.61 1.26
CA ALA A 731 0.92 -6.48 0.76
C ALA A 731 2.22 -6.95 0.08
N THR A 732 2.78 -8.10 0.48
CA THR A 732 3.98 -8.68 -0.17
C THR A 732 3.67 -9.42 -1.47
N GLN A 733 2.39 -9.67 -1.79
CA GLN A 733 2.04 -10.41 -3.00
C GLN A 733 2.12 -9.52 -4.24
N PRO A 734 2.85 -9.92 -5.28
CA PRO A 734 2.82 -9.19 -6.53
C PRO A 734 1.40 -9.14 -7.12
N ALA A 735 0.92 -7.97 -7.51
CA ALA A 735 -0.42 -7.81 -8.08
C ALA A 735 -0.64 -8.73 -9.30
N ALA A 736 0.36 -8.89 -10.16
CA ALA A 736 0.30 -9.78 -11.31
C ALA A 736 0.05 -11.25 -10.91
N ARG A 737 0.67 -11.73 -9.81
CA ARG A 737 0.43 -13.08 -9.27
C ARG A 737 -1.02 -13.26 -8.82
N VAL A 738 -1.56 -12.28 -8.11
CA VAL A 738 -2.95 -12.34 -7.62
C VAL A 738 -3.94 -12.36 -8.79
N LEU A 739 -3.71 -11.55 -9.83
CA LEU A 739 -4.54 -11.52 -11.03
C LEU A 739 -4.43 -12.83 -11.83
N GLU A 740 -3.25 -13.40 -11.96
CA GLU A 740 -3.06 -14.72 -12.60
C GLU A 740 -3.77 -15.82 -11.81
N LEU A 741 -3.66 -15.80 -10.47
CA LEU A 741 -4.36 -16.74 -9.60
C LEU A 741 -5.88 -16.60 -9.74
N HIS A 742 -6.39 -15.36 -9.83
CA HIS A 742 -7.81 -15.11 -10.08
C HIS A 742 -8.27 -15.71 -11.42
N ALA A 743 -7.52 -15.53 -12.49
CA ALA A 743 -7.84 -16.13 -13.79
C ALA A 743 -7.87 -17.68 -13.73
N LYS A 744 -6.94 -18.30 -13.00
CA LYS A 744 -6.92 -19.76 -12.76
C LYS A 744 -8.14 -20.23 -11.95
N CYS A 745 -8.48 -19.52 -10.89
CA CYS A 745 -9.65 -19.79 -10.07
C CYS A 745 -10.96 -19.61 -10.87
N GLN A 746 -11.04 -18.56 -11.69
CA GLN A 746 -12.17 -18.32 -12.60
C GLN A 746 -12.35 -19.46 -13.60
N ALA A 747 -11.27 -19.93 -14.21
CA ALA A 747 -11.31 -21.08 -15.11
C ALA A 747 -11.75 -22.38 -14.40
N ARG A 748 -11.34 -22.58 -13.14
CA ARG A 748 -11.78 -23.70 -12.30
C ARG A 748 -13.28 -23.62 -12.00
N CYS A 749 -13.78 -22.46 -11.59
CA CYS A 749 -15.20 -22.21 -11.35
C CYS A 749 -16.03 -22.41 -12.63
N ALA A 750 -15.55 -21.93 -13.80
CA ALA A 750 -16.22 -22.09 -15.09
C ALA A 750 -16.40 -23.57 -15.48
N LYS A 751 -15.40 -24.41 -15.27
CA LYS A 751 -15.49 -25.86 -15.53
C LYS A 751 -16.53 -26.58 -14.67
N ARG A 752 -16.89 -26.02 -13.53
CA ARG A 752 -17.87 -26.57 -12.58
C ARG A 752 -19.23 -25.87 -12.65
N CYS A 753 -19.31 -24.73 -13.36
CA CYS A 753 -20.54 -23.97 -13.52
C CYS A 753 -21.53 -24.74 -14.39
N ARG A 754 -22.80 -24.77 -13.95
CA ARG A 754 -23.90 -25.42 -14.66
C ARG A 754 -24.74 -24.46 -15.52
N ALA A 755 -24.40 -23.16 -15.49
CA ALA A 755 -25.11 -22.15 -16.27
C ALA A 755 -24.54 -22.03 -17.70
N ASP A 756 -25.35 -21.47 -18.62
CA ASP A 756 -24.91 -21.13 -19.97
C ASP A 756 -23.76 -20.08 -19.91
N GLU A 757 -22.70 -20.34 -20.66
CA GLU A 757 -21.54 -19.42 -20.78
C GLU A 757 -21.94 -18.03 -21.34
N ARG A 758 -23.08 -17.89 -21.99
CA ARG A 758 -23.62 -16.64 -22.52
C ARG A 758 -24.31 -15.77 -21.47
N ASP A 759 -24.63 -16.30 -20.32
CA ASP A 759 -25.26 -15.55 -19.23
C ASP A 759 -24.26 -14.59 -18.57
N ALA A 760 -24.40 -13.29 -18.87
CA ALA A 760 -23.56 -12.26 -18.32
C ALA A 760 -23.63 -12.13 -16.81
N THR A 761 -24.76 -12.55 -16.21
CA THR A 761 -24.97 -12.53 -14.77
C THR A 761 -24.27 -13.69 -14.12
N ALA A 762 -24.46 -14.91 -14.61
CA ALA A 762 -23.74 -16.09 -14.16
C ALA A 762 -22.22 -15.89 -14.26
N ARG A 763 -21.72 -15.27 -15.34
CA ARG A 763 -20.30 -14.91 -15.47
C ARG A 763 -19.81 -14.03 -14.34
N ARG A 764 -20.56 -12.97 -13.99
CA ARG A 764 -20.17 -12.05 -12.89
C ARG A 764 -20.20 -12.76 -11.55
N MET A 765 -21.21 -13.60 -11.31
CA MET A 765 -21.28 -14.43 -10.10
C MET A 765 -20.07 -15.36 -10.01
N LEU A 766 -19.69 -15.99 -11.11
CA LEU A 766 -18.52 -16.85 -11.21
C LEU A 766 -17.23 -16.10 -10.85
N GLU A 767 -17.04 -14.86 -11.37
CA GLU A 767 -15.92 -14.00 -11.01
C GLU A 767 -15.88 -13.72 -9.50
N ASN A 768 -17.04 -13.49 -8.89
CA ASN A 768 -17.15 -13.25 -7.45
C ASN A 768 -16.71 -14.47 -6.61
N TYR A 769 -17.20 -15.65 -6.93
CA TYR A 769 -16.80 -16.88 -6.24
C TYR A 769 -15.34 -17.23 -6.50
N ALA A 770 -14.82 -16.93 -7.68
CA ALA A 770 -13.40 -17.05 -7.99
C ALA A 770 -12.53 -16.13 -7.10
N ALA A 771 -12.98 -14.91 -6.80
CA ALA A 771 -12.28 -14.01 -5.88
C ALA A 771 -12.19 -14.57 -4.45
N VAL A 772 -13.26 -15.22 -3.98
CA VAL A 772 -13.26 -15.92 -2.67
C VAL A 772 -12.33 -17.14 -2.70
N LEU A 773 -12.29 -17.87 -3.83
CA LEU A 773 -11.36 -18.99 -3.99
C LEU A 773 -9.89 -18.54 -4.02
N VAL A 774 -9.58 -17.38 -4.60
CA VAL A 774 -8.24 -16.77 -4.50
C VAL A 774 -7.88 -16.48 -3.05
N ALA A 775 -8.82 -15.89 -2.30
CA ALA A 775 -8.63 -15.63 -0.87
C ALA A 775 -8.31 -16.92 -0.11
N TRP A 776 -9.00 -18.01 -0.39
CA TRP A 776 -8.72 -19.32 0.21
C TRP A 776 -7.31 -19.81 -0.09
N VAL A 777 -6.88 -19.79 -1.36
CA VAL A 777 -5.54 -20.26 -1.75
C VAL A 777 -4.44 -19.46 -1.04
N LEU A 778 -4.56 -18.14 -1.01
CA LEU A 778 -3.60 -17.28 -0.33
C LEU A 778 -3.64 -17.44 1.20
N LEU A 779 -4.83 -17.67 1.76
CA LEU A 779 -5.02 -17.89 3.19
C LEU A 779 -4.40 -19.21 3.64
N ALA A 780 -4.56 -20.27 2.83
CA ALA A 780 -3.92 -21.55 3.07
C ALA A 780 -2.40 -21.45 3.04
N GLU A 781 -1.85 -20.72 2.06
CA GLU A 781 -0.40 -20.43 2.00
C GLU A 781 0.08 -19.65 3.23
N PHE A 782 -0.67 -18.64 3.64
CA PHE A 782 -0.35 -17.86 4.85
C PHE A 782 -0.35 -18.73 6.11
N ALA A 783 -1.37 -19.55 6.29
CA ALA A 783 -1.49 -20.42 7.46
C ALA A 783 -0.60 -21.67 7.42
N GLY A 784 0.04 -21.96 6.28
CA GLY A 784 0.87 -23.16 6.09
C GLY A 784 0.08 -24.46 5.98
N ILE A 785 -1.17 -24.39 5.47
CA ILE A 785 -2.05 -25.55 5.22
C ILE A 785 -2.18 -25.78 3.71
N GLU A 786 -2.50 -27.01 3.30
CA GLU A 786 -2.70 -27.30 1.89
C GLU A 786 -4.11 -26.85 1.42
N ALA A 787 -4.17 -25.93 0.47
CA ALA A 787 -5.43 -25.41 -0.09
C ALA A 787 -6.29 -26.50 -0.78
N THR A 788 -5.68 -27.59 -1.18
CA THR A 788 -6.35 -28.77 -1.79
C THR A 788 -6.85 -29.77 -0.77
N GLN A 789 -6.45 -29.64 0.49
CA GLN A 789 -6.88 -30.52 1.57
C GLN A 789 -8.28 -30.12 2.05
N GLY A 790 -9.20 -31.09 2.07
CA GLY A 790 -10.60 -30.87 2.44
C GLY A 790 -11.51 -30.46 1.28
N SER A 791 -12.77 -30.19 1.57
CA SER A 791 -13.86 -29.95 0.60
C SER A 791 -14.17 -28.47 0.32
N PHE A 792 -13.37 -27.53 0.86
CA PHE A 792 -13.71 -26.10 0.78
C PHE A 792 -14.01 -25.62 -0.65
N ALA A 793 -13.16 -25.96 -1.60
CA ALA A 793 -13.32 -25.50 -2.99
C ALA A 793 -14.56 -26.13 -3.65
N GLU A 794 -14.85 -27.39 -3.36
CA GLU A 794 -16.03 -28.08 -3.86
C GLU A 794 -17.32 -27.50 -3.25
N ASP A 795 -17.34 -27.25 -1.94
CA ASP A 795 -18.49 -26.67 -1.23
C ASP A 795 -18.76 -25.24 -1.69
N LEU A 796 -17.71 -24.44 -1.89
CA LEU A 796 -17.84 -23.08 -2.44
C LEU A 796 -18.43 -23.10 -3.86
N MET A 797 -18.00 -24.03 -4.71
CA MET A 797 -18.54 -24.18 -6.07
C MET A 797 -19.96 -24.77 -6.08
N ALA A 798 -20.29 -25.61 -5.11
CA ALA A 798 -21.67 -26.11 -4.92
C ALA A 798 -22.61 -24.96 -4.54
N GLU A 799 -22.19 -24.09 -3.60
CA GLU A 799 -22.94 -22.89 -3.21
C GLU A 799 -23.06 -21.89 -4.38
N MET A 800 -22.01 -21.74 -5.19
CA MET A 800 -22.04 -20.94 -6.41
C MET A 800 -23.13 -21.43 -7.38
N ASN A 801 -23.18 -22.73 -7.65
CA ASN A 801 -24.17 -23.30 -8.57
C ASN A 801 -25.60 -23.16 -8.02
N ALA A 802 -25.80 -23.41 -6.73
CA ALA A 802 -27.10 -23.19 -6.09
C ALA A 802 -27.52 -21.70 -6.20
N HIS A 803 -26.60 -20.77 -5.93
CA HIS A 803 -26.86 -19.34 -6.03
C HIS A 803 -27.23 -18.91 -7.46
N ILE A 804 -26.51 -19.41 -8.47
CA ILE A 804 -26.81 -19.12 -9.88
C ILE A 804 -28.18 -19.64 -10.27
N VAL A 805 -28.52 -20.88 -9.87
CA VAL A 805 -29.82 -21.50 -10.17
C VAL A 805 -30.96 -20.71 -9.54
N ASP A 806 -30.84 -20.37 -8.26
CA ASP A 806 -31.85 -19.58 -7.54
C ASP A 806 -32.03 -18.20 -8.15
N THR A 807 -30.92 -17.51 -8.51
CA THR A 807 -30.94 -16.19 -9.14
C THR A 807 -31.60 -16.24 -10.52
N ASN A 808 -31.33 -17.28 -11.32
CA ASN A 808 -31.93 -17.43 -12.63
C ASN A 808 -33.43 -17.75 -12.50
N GLY A 809 -33.82 -18.51 -11.48
CA GLY A 809 -35.23 -18.79 -11.17
C GLY A 809 -36.02 -17.55 -10.76
N THR A 810 -35.45 -16.64 -10.01
CA THR A 810 -36.08 -15.38 -9.55
C THR A 810 -36.02 -14.25 -10.58
N ARG A 811 -35.16 -14.35 -11.56
CA ARG A 811 -34.81 -13.23 -12.44
C ARG A 811 -35.64 -13.07 -13.69
N LEU A 812 -36.36 -14.08 -14.13
CA LEU A 812 -37.11 -13.96 -15.37
C LEU A 812 -38.54 -13.53 -15.03
N PRO A 813 -38.89 -12.24 -15.11
CA PRO A 813 -40.22 -11.77 -14.79
C PRO A 813 -41.28 -12.49 -15.56
N TRP A 814 -40.95 -13.03 -16.74
CA TRP A 814 -41.83 -13.85 -17.52
C TRP A 814 -42.06 -15.26 -16.89
N VAL A 815 -41.10 -15.79 -16.12
CA VAL A 815 -41.26 -17.06 -15.38
C VAL A 815 -42.33 -16.92 -14.31
N TRP A 816 -42.35 -15.85 -13.52
CA TRP A 816 -43.43 -15.57 -12.56
C TRP A 816 -44.78 -15.49 -13.22
N ILE A 817 -44.82 -14.81 -14.40
CA ILE A 817 -46.06 -14.74 -15.15
C ILE A 817 -46.51 -16.13 -15.62
N MET A 818 -45.56 -16.96 -16.07
CA MET A 818 -45.85 -18.32 -16.49
C MET A 818 -46.29 -19.22 -15.32
N GLU A 819 -45.66 -19.13 -14.14
CA GLU A 819 -46.09 -19.83 -12.93
C GLU A 819 -47.53 -19.48 -12.58
N ILE A 820 -47.88 -18.20 -12.57
CA ILE A 820 -49.24 -17.75 -12.28
C ILE A 820 -50.23 -18.35 -13.33
N VAL A 821 -49.89 -18.25 -14.59
CA VAL A 821 -50.74 -18.69 -15.68
C VAL A 821 -50.94 -20.22 -15.70
N LEU A 822 -49.83 -20.96 -15.51
CA LEU A 822 -49.92 -22.43 -15.45
C LEU A 822 -50.79 -22.90 -14.26
N SER A 823 -50.62 -22.23 -13.11
CA SER A 823 -51.48 -22.50 -11.94
C SER A 823 -52.95 -22.14 -12.21
N GLU A 824 -53.24 -21.07 -12.95
CA GLU A 824 -54.63 -20.70 -13.32
C GLU A 824 -55.22 -21.66 -14.36
N ILE A 825 -54.42 -22.16 -15.30
CA ILE A 825 -54.81 -23.17 -16.28
C ILE A 825 -55.12 -24.48 -15.57
N GLU A 826 -54.25 -24.94 -14.68
CA GLU A 826 -54.41 -26.17 -13.90
C GLU A 826 -55.66 -26.12 -12.98
N ALA A 827 -55.89 -24.95 -12.39
CA ALA A 827 -57.06 -24.67 -11.58
C ALA A 827 -58.34 -24.40 -12.42
N GLN A 828 -58.27 -24.48 -13.76
CA GLN A 828 -59.34 -24.17 -14.71
C GLN A 828 -59.97 -22.79 -14.57
N ARG A 829 -59.19 -21.83 -14.11
CA ARG A 829 -59.60 -20.41 -13.90
C ARG A 829 -59.14 -19.46 -15.00
N PHE A 830 -58.32 -19.93 -15.92
CA PHE A 830 -57.84 -19.07 -17.02
C PHE A 830 -58.97 -18.75 -18.02
N ALA A 831 -59.36 -17.50 -18.11
CA ALA A 831 -60.55 -17.04 -18.80
C ALA A 831 -60.47 -16.97 -20.34
N TYR A 832 -59.25 -17.08 -20.89
CA TYR A 832 -59.00 -16.87 -22.30
C TYR A 832 -58.71 -18.20 -23.04
N PRO A 833 -58.89 -18.25 -24.39
CA PRO A 833 -58.60 -19.46 -25.19
C PRO A 833 -57.13 -19.86 -25.12
N TYR A 834 -56.84 -21.11 -24.82
CA TYR A 834 -55.56 -21.80 -24.87
C TYR A 834 -55.73 -23.25 -25.27
N THR A 835 -54.70 -23.90 -25.74
CA THR A 835 -54.69 -25.36 -25.98
C THR A 835 -53.28 -25.91 -25.83
N TRP A 836 -53.19 -27.16 -25.40
CA TRP A 836 -51.99 -27.94 -25.48
C TRP A 836 -52.07 -28.79 -26.76
N ASP A 837 -50.96 -28.81 -27.54
CA ASP A 837 -50.92 -29.61 -28.75
C ASP A 837 -49.50 -30.02 -29.04
N LYS A 838 -49.34 -31.13 -29.76
CA LYS A 838 -48.06 -31.60 -30.25
C LYS A 838 -47.58 -30.66 -31.35
N VAL A 839 -46.30 -30.41 -31.34
CA VAL A 839 -45.63 -29.54 -32.32
C VAL A 839 -44.31 -30.16 -32.74
N LEU A 840 -44.06 -30.11 -34.04
CA LEU A 840 -42.73 -30.45 -34.55
C LEU A 840 -41.83 -29.25 -34.38
N THR A 841 -40.70 -29.47 -33.75
CA THR A 841 -39.66 -28.43 -33.51
C THR A 841 -38.35 -28.83 -34.16
N ASP A 842 -37.38 -27.93 -34.15
CA ASP A 842 -36.00 -28.18 -34.63
C ASP A 842 -35.31 -29.26 -33.79
N ASP A 843 -35.72 -29.45 -32.53
CA ASP A 843 -35.19 -30.45 -31.60
C ASP A 843 -35.98 -31.79 -31.60
N GLY A 844 -37.01 -31.92 -32.41
CA GLY A 844 -37.89 -33.10 -32.50
C GLY A 844 -39.35 -32.82 -32.11
N GLU A 845 -40.14 -33.87 -31.84
CA GLU A 845 -41.53 -33.72 -31.40
C GLU A 845 -41.58 -33.21 -29.95
N ASP A 846 -42.30 -32.11 -29.70
CA ASP A 846 -42.53 -31.53 -28.38
C ASP A 846 -44.01 -31.26 -28.16
N VAL A 847 -44.39 -30.96 -26.92
CA VAL A 847 -45.74 -30.48 -26.56
C VAL A 847 -45.63 -29.01 -26.24
N ALA A 848 -46.49 -28.17 -26.84
CA ALA A 848 -46.50 -26.75 -26.58
C ALA A 848 -47.84 -26.21 -26.10
N LEU A 849 -47.81 -25.23 -25.25
CA LEU A 849 -48.94 -24.40 -24.86
C LEU A 849 -49.12 -23.28 -25.91
N PHE A 850 -50.25 -23.34 -26.60
CA PHE A 850 -50.67 -22.28 -27.54
C PHE A 850 -51.51 -21.26 -26.80
N VAL A 851 -51.02 -20.06 -26.65
CA VAL A 851 -51.69 -18.97 -25.90
C VAL A 851 -51.23 -17.59 -26.45
N ARG A 852 -52.08 -16.58 -26.29
CA ARG A 852 -51.69 -15.20 -26.62
C ARG A 852 -51.03 -14.53 -25.39
N PRO A 853 -49.82 -14.02 -25.48
CA PRO A 853 -49.19 -13.29 -24.37
C PRO A 853 -50.04 -12.14 -23.80
N ASN A 854 -50.74 -11.40 -24.64
CA ASN A 854 -51.67 -10.35 -24.20
C ASN A 854 -52.79 -10.89 -23.32
N HIS A 855 -53.40 -12.02 -23.69
CA HIS A 855 -54.46 -12.67 -22.89
C HIS A 855 -53.97 -13.09 -21.51
N ILE A 856 -52.73 -13.50 -21.40
CA ILE A 856 -52.10 -13.82 -20.12
C ILE A 856 -52.09 -12.58 -19.24
N MET A 857 -51.57 -11.49 -19.76
CA MET A 857 -51.44 -10.22 -19.01
C MET A 857 -52.83 -9.61 -18.68
N ASP A 858 -53.78 -9.69 -19.63
CA ASP A 858 -55.17 -9.25 -19.41
C ASP A 858 -55.85 -10.07 -18.29
N HIS A 859 -55.66 -11.40 -18.28
CA HIS A 859 -56.19 -12.26 -17.22
C HIS A 859 -55.63 -11.88 -15.85
N ILE A 860 -54.29 -11.77 -15.72
CA ILE A 860 -53.64 -11.50 -14.44
C ILE A 860 -54.01 -10.09 -13.92
N SER A 861 -54.18 -9.11 -14.83
CA SER A 861 -54.55 -7.73 -14.47
C SER A 861 -55.99 -7.54 -14.08
N THR A 862 -56.91 -8.38 -14.60
CA THR A 862 -58.36 -8.25 -14.42
C THR A 862 -58.92 -9.22 -13.32
N ALA A 863 -58.24 -10.34 -13.07
CA ALA A 863 -58.69 -11.31 -12.05
C ALA A 863 -58.50 -10.71 -10.63
N PRO A 864 -59.60 -10.57 -9.83
CA PRO A 864 -59.53 -9.91 -8.53
C PRO A 864 -58.56 -10.58 -7.54
N HIS A 865 -58.47 -11.90 -7.55
CA HIS A 865 -57.57 -12.66 -6.67
C HIS A 865 -56.09 -12.60 -7.08
N LEU A 866 -55.79 -12.11 -8.28
CA LEU A 866 -54.42 -11.92 -8.78
C LEU A 866 -53.93 -10.48 -8.72
N ARG A 867 -54.78 -9.52 -8.26
CA ARG A 867 -54.44 -8.09 -8.25
C ARG A 867 -53.16 -7.80 -7.50
N VAL A 868 -52.98 -8.35 -6.30
CA VAL A 868 -51.77 -8.16 -5.49
C VAL A 868 -50.54 -8.73 -6.23
N LYS A 869 -50.69 -9.87 -6.86
CA LYS A 869 -49.61 -10.48 -7.65
C LYS A 869 -49.29 -9.64 -8.89
N PHE A 870 -50.27 -9.10 -9.59
CA PHE A 870 -50.07 -8.21 -10.73
C PHE A 870 -49.33 -6.94 -10.33
N ASP A 871 -49.70 -6.32 -9.21
CA ASP A 871 -49.03 -5.10 -8.73
C ASP A 871 -47.56 -5.36 -8.38
N ALA A 872 -47.18 -6.56 -7.98
CA ALA A 872 -45.80 -6.97 -7.70
C ALA A 872 -45.02 -7.36 -8.95
N LEU A 873 -45.66 -7.68 -10.08
CA LEU A 873 -44.94 -8.06 -11.30
C LEU A 873 -44.11 -6.89 -11.88
N PRO A 874 -42.89 -7.15 -12.30
CA PRO A 874 -42.04 -6.11 -12.97
C PRO A 874 -42.49 -5.86 -14.42
N ILE A 875 -43.25 -6.76 -15.04
CA ILE A 875 -43.82 -6.60 -16.37
C ILE A 875 -45.32 -6.31 -16.26
N LYS A 876 -45.77 -5.24 -16.93
CA LYS A 876 -47.18 -4.81 -16.90
C LYS A 876 -47.88 -4.91 -18.28
N THR A 877 -47.18 -5.29 -19.33
CA THR A 877 -47.73 -5.30 -20.69
C THR A 877 -47.43 -6.62 -21.43
N GLY A 878 -48.40 -7.12 -22.20
CA GLY A 878 -48.23 -8.31 -23.03
C GLY A 878 -47.15 -8.18 -24.11
N ARG A 879 -46.85 -6.96 -24.55
CA ARG A 879 -45.78 -6.70 -25.53
C ARG A 879 -44.41 -7.01 -24.94
N ILE A 880 -44.09 -6.50 -23.72
CA ILE A 880 -42.82 -6.75 -23.05
C ILE A 880 -42.72 -8.22 -22.66
N PHE A 881 -43.80 -8.80 -22.16
CA PHE A 881 -43.87 -10.22 -21.83
C PHE A 881 -43.55 -11.11 -23.05
N LYS A 882 -44.20 -10.86 -24.18
CA LYS A 882 -43.92 -11.57 -25.47
C LYS A 882 -42.45 -11.43 -25.88
N GLN A 883 -41.90 -10.21 -25.78
CA GLN A 883 -40.50 -9.97 -26.11
C GLN A 883 -39.56 -10.81 -25.24
N GLN A 884 -39.81 -10.90 -23.93
CA GLN A 884 -38.99 -11.72 -23.02
C GLN A 884 -39.14 -13.23 -23.31
N LEU A 885 -40.36 -13.73 -23.59
CA LEU A 885 -40.56 -15.12 -24.03
C LEU A 885 -39.75 -15.45 -25.29
N MET A 886 -39.69 -14.53 -26.25
CA MET A 886 -38.91 -14.72 -27.47
C MET A 886 -37.41 -14.74 -27.19
N GLN A 887 -36.95 -13.82 -26.34
CA GLN A 887 -35.54 -13.73 -25.96
C GLN A 887 -35.07 -14.92 -25.11
N SER A 888 -35.93 -15.50 -24.30
CA SER A 888 -35.60 -16.64 -23.46
C SER A 888 -35.43 -17.96 -24.24
N GLY A 889 -35.88 -17.99 -25.50
CA GLY A 889 -35.86 -19.19 -26.32
C GLY A 889 -36.88 -20.26 -25.93
N VAL A 890 -37.81 -19.95 -24.99
CA VAL A 890 -38.86 -20.89 -24.53
C VAL A 890 -39.95 -21.08 -25.58
N VAL A 891 -40.10 -20.20 -26.53
CA VAL A 891 -41.00 -20.35 -27.68
C VAL A 891 -40.47 -21.47 -28.58
N ALA A 892 -41.35 -22.39 -28.95
CA ALA A 892 -41.04 -23.46 -29.88
C ALA A 892 -40.62 -22.90 -31.24
N SER A 893 -39.61 -23.48 -31.90
CA SER A 893 -39.13 -23.07 -33.22
C SER A 893 -39.20 -24.23 -34.20
N TYR A 894 -39.44 -23.91 -35.49
CA TYR A 894 -39.40 -24.82 -36.59
C TYR A 894 -38.73 -24.18 -37.79
N ASP A 895 -37.78 -24.86 -38.38
CA ASP A 895 -36.92 -24.31 -39.46
C ASP A 895 -36.23 -22.98 -39.08
N GLY A 896 -35.72 -22.93 -37.83
CA GLY A 896 -35.09 -21.77 -37.24
C GLY A 896 -36.01 -20.54 -37.02
N LYS A 897 -37.34 -20.71 -37.20
CA LYS A 897 -38.29 -19.62 -36.98
C LYS A 897 -39.17 -19.92 -35.78
N PRO A 898 -39.35 -18.96 -34.85
CA PRO A 898 -40.20 -19.12 -33.67
C PRO A 898 -41.67 -19.20 -34.11
N LEU A 899 -42.43 -20.09 -33.47
CA LEU A 899 -43.86 -20.30 -33.70
C LEU A 899 -44.65 -19.27 -32.87
N GLU A 900 -44.66 -18.00 -33.31
CA GLU A 900 -45.22 -16.88 -32.56
C GLU A 900 -46.59 -16.36 -33.05
N ASN A 901 -47.01 -16.69 -34.24
CA ASN A 901 -48.29 -16.24 -34.85
C ASN A 901 -49.06 -17.40 -35.48
N VAL A 902 -49.24 -18.45 -34.73
CA VAL A 902 -49.88 -19.69 -35.16
C VAL A 902 -51.40 -19.58 -34.96
N ASP A 903 -52.18 -20.04 -35.95
CA ASP A 903 -53.63 -20.16 -35.81
C ASP A 903 -54.01 -21.59 -35.36
N LYS A 904 -54.85 -21.68 -34.38
CA LYS A 904 -55.37 -22.97 -33.83
C LYS A 904 -56.90 -22.98 -33.76
N ILE A 905 -57.48 -24.16 -33.88
CA ILE A 905 -58.89 -24.34 -33.65
C ILE A 905 -59.09 -24.80 -32.19
N ILE A 906 -59.78 -23.99 -31.40
CA ILE A 906 -59.99 -24.24 -29.96
C ILE A 906 -61.51 -24.26 -29.73
N ARG A 907 -62.03 -25.38 -29.29
CA ARG A 907 -63.50 -25.61 -29.08
C ARG A 907 -64.34 -25.20 -30.28
N GLY A 908 -63.91 -25.54 -31.51
CA GLY A 908 -64.61 -25.24 -32.72
C GLY A 908 -64.49 -23.78 -33.25
N SER A 909 -63.76 -22.92 -32.58
CA SER A 909 -63.53 -21.56 -32.98
C SER A 909 -62.06 -21.33 -33.38
N ARG A 910 -61.79 -20.54 -34.46
CA ARG A 910 -60.43 -20.22 -34.88
C ARG A 910 -59.82 -19.14 -34.01
N ALA A 911 -58.82 -19.54 -33.18
CA ALA A 911 -57.99 -18.63 -32.43
C ALA A 911 -56.73 -18.26 -33.24
N GLN A 912 -56.57 -16.96 -33.52
CA GLN A 912 -55.46 -16.46 -34.36
C GLN A 912 -54.32 -15.93 -33.53
N ARG A 913 -53.11 -15.89 -34.12
CA ARG A 913 -51.88 -15.26 -33.52
C ARG A 913 -51.52 -15.81 -32.16
N MET A 914 -51.54 -17.13 -32.01
CA MET A 914 -51.10 -17.82 -30.80
C MET A 914 -49.57 -17.96 -30.80
N THR A 915 -48.96 -17.95 -29.62
CA THR A 915 -47.56 -18.24 -29.43
C THR A 915 -47.44 -19.66 -28.82
N ALA A 916 -46.59 -20.48 -29.43
CA ALA A 916 -46.31 -21.83 -28.95
C ALA A 916 -45.22 -21.86 -27.93
N ILE A 917 -45.50 -22.12 -26.67
CA ILE A 917 -44.54 -22.19 -25.58
C ILE A 917 -44.18 -23.66 -25.30
N SER A 918 -42.93 -24.06 -25.48
CA SER A 918 -42.44 -25.43 -25.36
C SER A 918 -42.53 -25.94 -23.92
N LEU A 919 -43.19 -27.10 -23.73
CA LEU A 919 -43.27 -27.77 -22.41
C LEU A 919 -41.91 -28.26 -21.97
N ALA A 920 -41.13 -28.90 -22.82
CA ALA A 920 -39.81 -29.38 -22.47
C ALA A 920 -38.87 -28.26 -21.97
N LYS A 921 -38.96 -27.08 -22.60
CA LYS A 921 -38.16 -25.90 -22.16
C LYS A 921 -38.70 -25.26 -20.88
N LEU A 922 -40.01 -25.30 -20.63
CA LEU A 922 -40.61 -24.90 -19.36
C LEU A 922 -40.17 -25.83 -18.20
N GLU A 923 -40.18 -27.14 -18.41
CA GLU A 923 -39.76 -28.13 -17.42
C GLU A 923 -38.27 -28.01 -17.10
N ALA A 924 -37.43 -27.69 -18.08
CA ALA A 924 -36.01 -27.41 -17.88
C ALA A 924 -35.77 -26.19 -16.96
N LEU A 925 -36.73 -25.29 -16.84
CA LEU A 925 -36.75 -24.13 -15.92
C LEU A 925 -37.51 -24.38 -14.61
N GLY A 926 -37.95 -25.65 -14.35
CA GLY A 926 -38.67 -26.00 -13.15
C GLY A 926 -40.16 -25.66 -13.19
N LEU A 927 -40.70 -25.26 -14.35
CA LEU A 927 -42.12 -24.97 -14.55
C LEU A 927 -42.82 -26.21 -15.09
N TYR A 928 -43.50 -26.94 -14.23
CA TYR A 928 -44.22 -28.15 -14.56
C TYR A 928 -45.67 -27.84 -14.86
N ALA A 929 -46.20 -28.46 -15.88
CA ALA A 929 -47.63 -28.41 -16.21
C ALA A 929 -48.11 -29.78 -16.70
N THR A 930 -49.36 -30.10 -16.43
CA THR A 930 -50.01 -31.32 -16.95
C THR A 930 -50.80 -30.96 -18.22
N PRO A 931 -50.31 -31.31 -19.42
CA PRO A 931 -50.99 -30.95 -20.66
C PRO A 931 -52.25 -31.77 -20.86
N ASP A 932 -53.37 -31.10 -21.08
CA ASP A 932 -54.61 -31.73 -21.52
C ASP A 932 -54.58 -31.85 -23.05
N LEU A 933 -54.06 -32.97 -23.51
CA LEU A 933 -54.00 -33.29 -24.93
C LEU A 933 -55.30 -33.92 -25.42
N GLY A 934 -56.45 -33.42 -25.29
CA GLY A 934 -57.71 -33.95 -25.78
C GLY A 934 -57.69 -35.35 -26.47
N PRO A 935 -58.75 -36.10 -26.61
CA PRO A 935 -58.70 -37.40 -27.30
C PRO A 935 -58.07 -37.21 -28.68
N PRO A 936 -57.20 -38.15 -29.12
CA PRO A 936 -56.59 -38.11 -30.42
C PRO A 936 -57.72 -38.12 -31.47
N GLY A 937 -57.84 -37.02 -32.23
CA GLY A 937 -58.79 -36.85 -33.29
C GLY A 937 -58.36 -37.56 -34.59
#